data_7596d4df549097503e163f50e3000bdb
#
_entry.id   7596d4df549097503e163f50e3000bdb
#
_cell.length_a   1.000
_cell.length_b   1.000
_cell.length_c   1.000
_cell.angle_alpha   90.00
_cell.angle_beta   90.00
_cell.angle_gamma   90.00
#
_symmetry.space_group_name_H-M   'P 1'
#
loop_
_entity.id
_entity.type
_entity.pdbx_description
1 polymer ?
#
loop_
_entity_poly.entity_id
_entity_poly.type
_entity_poly.pdbx_seq_one_letter_code
_entity_poly.pdbx_strand_id
1 'polypeptide(L)'
;MKQLLCLIAFLVATLAHAQQAPANDNPFNSVTFRSLPALKAGNTQQGVSAPYVGYANGALWVSGGCNFPNRPAAEGGTKKFYRDIYILSPYNQANAQWVKKGEFPDAVGYGVSVSVPDGVACVGGTDGYTSCSDGLVMRLNSQNEIEFEYLPSLPVALDNMSGYYADNYIYVAGGQTDGEPSNAVFRLPYPKGEEWERIPDFPGEARLQPAVAVQKTATGNSLYVLGGYAPATTSSRAKVHSDGWCYDLKRERWQRVAPMIPHGTRDTLALVGAQAVSSGCAHIVCIGGVNRQIFERALNLPTDIKLLEAELKRQPDSLKAERLKVLKAEQQAYLTHPEGWYRFQDELLIYHTITDTWVTESRSPLLARAGAGLIQAGNEWIVVNGETKPGIRSKDVTAVKMTMRPTFGWLNWSVLIAYLLAMVALGYYFMRREGDADDFFKGGGRIPWWAAGISIYATMLSAITYMAYPAKAYATDWTYYPMLVTILFVSFPVIKYYLPFFRRLNVTSAYEYLELRFNAPTRLMASALFIIFMVARMALVLYLPSLALTAVTGIDIYICIVLMAAVTTLYCTMGGVEAVVWGDVVQGIILVGGAIFSVIYLVNGTEGGVSGFLDIGMAADKFRLIDWSFDITTASFWVILLGGMANNLISYTSD
;
A
#
# COMPACT_ATOMS: atom_id res chain seq x y z
N MET A 1 -24.47 -12.58 -34.51
CA MET A 1 -23.50 -11.49 -34.75
C MET A 1 -24.14 -10.11 -34.57
N LYS A 2 -25.24 -9.71 -35.27
CA LYS A 2 -25.88 -8.39 -35.02
C LYS A 2 -26.35 -8.19 -33.57
N GLN A 3 -26.96 -9.18 -32.94
CA GLN A 3 -27.43 -9.09 -31.56
C GLN A 3 -26.26 -9.02 -30.55
N LEU A 4 -25.12 -9.68 -30.82
CA LEU A 4 -23.92 -9.62 -30.00
C LEU A 4 -23.23 -8.26 -30.11
N LEU A 5 -23.18 -7.70 -31.35
CA LEU A 5 -22.68 -6.33 -31.56
C LEU A 5 -23.57 -5.27 -30.89
N CYS A 6 -24.90 -5.47 -30.90
CA CYS A 6 -25.83 -4.62 -30.15
C CYS A 6 -25.63 -4.72 -28.63
N LEU A 7 -25.34 -5.92 -28.12
CA LEU A 7 -25.04 -6.12 -26.68
C LEU A 7 -23.74 -5.44 -26.28
N ILE A 8 -22.70 -5.57 -27.11
CA ILE A 8 -21.40 -4.89 -26.89
C ILE A 8 -21.55 -3.38 -27.01
N ALA A 9 -22.30 -2.88 -28.02
CA ALA A 9 -22.57 -1.46 -28.17
C ALA A 9 -23.41 -0.91 -27.01
N PHE A 10 -24.40 -1.69 -26.52
CA PHE A 10 -25.16 -1.34 -25.32
C PHE A 10 -24.32 -1.33 -24.05
N LEU A 11 -23.40 -2.30 -23.87
CA LEU A 11 -22.41 -2.35 -22.79
C LEU A 11 -21.47 -1.15 -22.83
N VAL A 12 -20.94 -0.80 -24.00
CA VAL A 12 -20.08 0.38 -24.19
C VAL A 12 -20.87 1.67 -23.96
N ALA A 13 -22.11 1.75 -24.41
CA ALA A 13 -22.97 2.92 -24.19
C ALA A 13 -23.39 3.08 -22.72
N THR A 14 -23.65 1.98 -22.00
CA THR A 14 -23.94 2.03 -20.56
C THR A 14 -22.70 2.36 -19.73
N LEU A 15 -21.52 1.90 -20.12
CA LEU A 15 -20.24 2.32 -19.52
C LEU A 15 -19.96 3.82 -19.77
N ALA A 16 -20.28 4.32 -20.97
CA ALA A 16 -20.14 5.75 -21.29
C ALA A 16 -21.14 6.64 -20.52
N HIS A 17 -22.36 6.16 -20.27
CA HIS A 17 -23.37 6.90 -19.48
C HIS A 17 -23.11 6.87 -17.98
N ALA A 18 -22.47 5.82 -17.45
CA ALA A 18 -22.08 5.73 -16.04
C ALA A 18 -20.96 6.71 -15.64
N GLN A 19 -20.33 7.37 -16.61
CA GLN A 19 -19.18 8.26 -16.42
C GLN A 19 -19.47 9.76 -16.57
N GLN A 20 -20.73 10.18 -16.61
CA GLN A 20 -21.07 11.59 -16.42
C GLN A 20 -21.16 11.97 -14.93
N ALA A 21 -20.18 11.54 -14.12
CA ALA A 21 -19.89 12.17 -12.86
C ALA A 21 -18.94 13.36 -13.11
N PRO A 22 -19.07 14.48 -12.38
CA PRO A 22 -18.25 15.66 -12.61
C PRO A 22 -16.76 15.34 -12.45
N ALA A 23 -15.95 15.99 -13.29
CA ALA A 23 -14.51 15.76 -13.48
C ALA A 23 -13.61 16.08 -12.27
N ASN A 24 -14.15 16.12 -11.05
CA ASN A 24 -13.43 16.35 -9.79
C ASN A 24 -13.56 15.18 -8.80
N ASP A 25 -14.08 14.05 -9.21
CA ASP A 25 -14.18 12.89 -8.34
C ASP A 25 -12.91 12.05 -8.41
N ASN A 26 -11.98 12.37 -7.52
CA ASN A 26 -10.92 11.47 -7.09
C ASN A 26 -11.57 10.12 -6.71
N PRO A 27 -11.09 8.96 -7.21
CA PRO A 27 -11.67 7.66 -6.93
C PRO A 27 -11.64 7.28 -5.43
N PHE A 28 -10.85 7.99 -4.64
CA PHE A 28 -10.88 7.96 -3.19
C PHE A 28 -11.81 9.06 -2.69
N ASN A 29 -13.02 8.79 -2.62
CA ASN A 29 -14.18 9.54 -2.19
C ASN A 29 -14.00 10.47 -0.99
N SER A 30 -14.93 11.32 -0.78
CA SER A 30 -14.99 12.38 0.19
C SER A 30 -14.34 12.02 1.54
N VAL A 31 -13.19 12.62 1.82
CA VAL A 31 -12.68 12.71 3.18
C VAL A 31 -13.38 13.90 3.83
N THR A 32 -14.06 13.66 4.92
CA THR A 32 -14.72 14.72 5.69
C THR A 32 -14.04 14.88 7.03
N PHE A 33 -13.88 16.12 7.45
CA PHE A 33 -13.29 16.50 8.72
C PHE A 33 -14.38 17.13 9.60
N ARG A 34 -14.52 16.63 10.82
CA ARG A 34 -15.47 17.14 11.80
C ARG A 34 -14.77 17.41 13.12
N SER A 35 -14.90 18.64 13.63
CA SER A 35 -14.40 18.96 14.97
C SER A 35 -15.26 18.31 16.04
N LEU A 36 -14.61 17.69 17.00
CA LEU A 36 -15.22 17.20 18.23
C LEU A 36 -14.95 18.18 19.39
N PRO A 37 -15.59 18.00 20.55
CA PRO A 37 -15.29 18.83 21.72
C PRO A 37 -13.80 18.81 22.04
N ALA A 38 -13.23 19.99 22.24
CA ALA A 38 -11.82 20.17 22.56
C ALA A 38 -11.48 19.55 23.92
N LEU A 39 -10.33 18.87 24.01
CA LEU A 39 -9.83 18.27 25.26
C LEU A 39 -8.64 19.07 25.78
N LYS A 40 -8.80 19.67 26.96
CA LYS A 40 -7.76 20.40 27.67
C LYS A 40 -7.17 19.54 28.78
N ALA A 41 -5.88 19.67 29.03
CA ALA A 41 -5.19 18.94 30.09
C ALA A 41 -5.31 19.71 31.42
N GLY A 42 -5.96 19.13 32.41
CA GLY A 42 -6.16 19.73 33.72
C GLY A 42 -6.76 21.15 33.61
N ASN A 43 -6.15 22.12 34.30
CA ASN A 43 -6.58 23.52 34.29
C ASN A 43 -5.91 24.36 33.18
N THR A 44 -5.21 23.76 32.23
CA THR A 44 -4.50 24.48 31.15
C THR A 44 -5.45 24.83 30.00
N GLN A 45 -5.00 25.72 29.10
CA GLN A 45 -5.70 25.98 27.84
C GLN A 45 -5.18 25.10 26.68
N GLN A 46 -4.25 24.19 26.95
CA GLN A 46 -3.59 23.30 26.00
C GLN A 46 -4.11 21.86 26.16
N GLY A 47 -4.00 21.07 25.10
CA GLY A 47 -4.09 19.63 25.14
C GLY A 47 -2.77 19.01 25.60
N VAL A 48 -2.55 17.75 25.22
CA VAL A 48 -1.33 16.99 25.51
C VAL A 48 -0.69 16.46 24.23
N SER A 49 0.57 16.12 24.32
CA SER A 49 1.27 15.31 23.31
C SER A 49 1.47 13.89 23.83
N ALA A 50 1.44 12.92 22.93
CA ALA A 50 1.63 11.50 23.21
C ALA A 50 0.76 10.94 24.35
N PRO A 51 -0.58 11.19 24.31
CA PRO A 51 -1.51 10.57 25.24
C PRO A 51 -1.73 9.09 24.91
N TYR A 52 -2.19 8.32 25.89
CA TYR A 52 -2.86 7.05 25.66
C TYR A 52 -4.29 7.30 25.20
N VAL A 53 -4.69 6.67 24.11
CA VAL A 53 -6.02 6.86 23.51
C VAL A 53 -6.62 5.54 23.05
N GLY A 54 -7.95 5.46 23.04
CA GLY A 54 -8.63 4.28 22.51
C GLY A 54 -10.14 4.45 22.42
N TYR A 55 -10.78 3.46 21.80
CA TYR A 55 -12.23 3.35 21.69
C TYR A 55 -12.70 2.05 22.35
N ALA A 56 -13.51 2.17 23.36
CA ALA A 56 -14.12 1.03 24.04
C ALA A 56 -15.52 1.39 24.54
N ASN A 57 -16.42 0.42 24.54
CA ASN A 57 -17.80 0.57 25.03
C ASN A 57 -18.57 1.77 24.43
N GLY A 58 -18.35 2.08 23.14
CA GLY A 58 -19.01 3.21 22.47
C GLY A 58 -18.45 4.59 22.82
N ALA A 59 -17.36 4.66 23.56
CA ALA A 59 -16.74 5.89 24.06
C ALA A 59 -15.30 6.07 23.59
N LEU A 60 -14.88 7.33 23.45
CA LEU A 60 -13.47 7.69 23.26
C LEU A 60 -12.82 7.86 24.63
N TRP A 61 -11.62 7.31 24.76
CA TRP A 61 -10.82 7.35 25.98
C TRP A 61 -9.53 8.09 25.73
N VAL A 62 -9.12 8.95 26.65
CA VAL A 62 -7.84 9.67 26.62
C VAL A 62 -7.26 9.73 28.02
N SER A 63 -5.99 9.35 28.16
CA SER A 63 -5.26 9.40 29.41
C SER A 63 -3.81 9.80 29.21
N GLY A 64 -3.17 10.32 30.25
CA GLY A 64 -1.74 10.61 30.25
C GLY A 64 -1.34 11.73 29.27
N GLY A 65 -0.11 11.58 28.74
CA GLY A 65 0.50 12.59 27.89
C GLY A 65 1.10 13.77 28.65
N CYS A 66 1.65 14.73 27.90
CA CYS A 66 2.37 15.85 28.51
C CYS A 66 2.18 17.18 27.75
N ASN A 67 2.38 18.28 28.47
CA ASN A 67 2.46 19.63 27.91
C ASN A 67 3.40 20.55 28.71
N PHE A 68 3.40 21.84 28.42
CA PHE A 68 4.12 22.89 29.15
C PHE A 68 3.12 23.86 29.79
N PRO A 69 2.61 23.59 31.02
CA PRO A 69 1.46 24.28 31.58
C PRO A 69 1.74 25.75 31.97
N ASN A 70 2.94 26.06 32.42
CA ASN A 70 3.28 27.35 33.00
C ASN A 70 3.92 28.31 32.01
N ARG A 71 4.88 27.83 31.20
CA ARG A 71 5.60 28.59 30.17
C ARG A 71 5.78 27.72 28.93
N PRO A 72 5.75 28.31 27.74
CA PRO A 72 6.12 27.58 26.52
C PRO A 72 7.56 27.03 26.59
N ALA A 73 7.81 25.95 25.86
CA ALA A 73 9.17 25.39 25.76
C ALA A 73 10.19 26.43 25.26
N ALA A 74 9.80 27.32 24.37
CA ALA A 74 10.63 28.42 23.84
C ALA A 74 11.11 29.41 24.93
N GLU A 75 10.39 29.48 26.03
CA GLU A 75 10.70 30.35 27.18
C GLU A 75 11.33 29.56 28.34
N GLY A 76 11.78 28.33 28.11
CA GLY A 76 12.37 27.46 29.13
C GLY A 76 11.36 26.81 30.07
N GLY A 77 10.13 26.60 29.59
CA GLY A 77 9.09 25.91 30.34
C GLY A 77 9.46 24.44 30.64
N THR A 78 8.98 23.94 31.79
CA THR A 78 9.17 22.55 32.21
C THR A 78 7.99 21.70 31.74
N LYS A 79 8.29 20.53 31.16
CA LYS A 79 7.31 19.55 30.72
C LYS A 79 6.63 18.92 31.94
N LYS A 80 5.30 18.80 31.90
CA LYS A 80 4.49 18.10 32.91
C LYS A 80 3.75 16.95 32.27
N PHE A 81 3.83 15.78 32.90
CA PHE A 81 3.04 14.60 32.56
C PHE A 81 1.75 14.56 33.38
N TYR A 82 0.70 13.97 32.79
CA TYR A 82 -0.63 13.90 33.38
C TYR A 82 -1.03 12.44 33.62
N ARG A 83 -2.02 12.26 34.49
CA ARG A 83 -2.62 10.96 34.80
C ARG A 83 -4.15 10.96 34.69
N ASP A 84 -4.75 12.10 34.35
CA ASP A 84 -6.20 12.22 34.21
C ASP A 84 -6.72 11.30 33.10
N ILE A 85 -7.84 10.59 33.37
CA ILE A 85 -8.55 9.79 32.39
C ILE A 85 -9.85 10.52 32.02
N TYR A 86 -9.99 10.85 30.75
CA TYR A 86 -11.16 11.48 30.17
C TYR A 86 -11.90 10.52 29.24
N ILE A 87 -13.23 10.55 29.31
CA ILE A 87 -14.12 9.77 28.45
C ILE A 87 -15.10 10.71 27.76
N LEU A 88 -15.31 10.49 26.45
CA LEU A 88 -16.35 11.17 25.67
C LEU A 88 -17.35 10.13 25.16
N SER A 89 -18.57 10.18 25.70
CA SER A 89 -19.64 9.24 25.32
C SER A 89 -21.02 9.91 25.41
N PRO A 90 -21.86 9.72 24.39
CA PRO A 90 -21.55 9.24 23.04
C PRO A 90 -20.86 10.34 22.21
N TYR A 91 -19.70 10.03 21.60
CA TYR A 91 -18.85 11.02 20.94
C TYR A 91 -19.45 11.65 19.66
N ASN A 92 -20.45 11.03 19.07
CA ASN A 92 -21.10 11.46 17.83
C ASN A 92 -22.26 12.44 18.03
N GLN A 93 -22.61 12.79 19.27
CA GLN A 93 -23.66 13.77 19.56
C GLN A 93 -23.11 15.20 19.63
N ALA A 94 -23.93 16.16 19.20
CA ALA A 94 -23.50 17.57 19.12
C ALA A 94 -23.22 18.21 20.50
N ASN A 95 -23.83 17.69 21.56
CA ASN A 95 -23.69 18.17 22.95
C ASN A 95 -22.78 17.27 23.81
N ALA A 96 -22.02 16.36 23.19
CA ALA A 96 -21.08 15.52 23.90
C ALA A 96 -20.02 16.36 24.63
N GLN A 97 -19.63 15.93 25.82
CA GLN A 97 -18.60 16.58 26.64
C GLN A 97 -17.64 15.57 27.24
N TRP A 98 -16.37 15.96 27.32
CA TRP A 98 -15.37 15.17 28.01
C TRP A 98 -15.64 15.17 29.52
N VAL A 99 -15.67 13.98 30.11
CA VAL A 99 -15.85 13.78 31.55
C VAL A 99 -14.58 13.15 32.12
N LYS A 100 -13.97 13.78 33.11
CA LYS A 100 -12.92 13.13 33.92
C LYS A 100 -13.55 12.01 34.72
N LYS A 101 -13.14 10.77 34.48
CA LYS A 101 -13.66 9.57 35.12
C LYS A 101 -12.76 8.99 36.21
N GLY A 102 -11.45 9.30 36.15
CA GLY A 102 -10.48 8.77 37.09
C GLY A 102 -9.09 9.23 36.79
N GLU A 103 -8.12 8.53 37.35
CA GLU A 103 -6.69 8.78 37.14
C GLU A 103 -5.95 7.48 36.81
N PHE A 104 -5.04 7.55 35.87
CA PHE A 104 -4.10 6.48 35.56
C PHE A 104 -3.14 6.27 36.74
N PRO A 105 -2.62 5.06 36.98
CA PRO A 105 -1.73 4.82 38.13
C PRO A 105 -0.55 5.79 38.20
N ASP A 106 0.08 6.08 37.06
CA ASP A 106 1.25 6.94 36.95
C ASP A 106 1.06 8.07 35.94
N ALA A 107 1.81 9.16 36.10
CA ALA A 107 1.81 10.28 35.17
C ALA A 107 2.79 9.97 34.01
N VAL A 108 2.29 9.41 32.92
CA VAL A 108 3.09 8.88 31.82
C VAL A 108 2.59 9.34 30.45
N GLY A 109 3.45 9.22 29.45
CA GLY A 109 3.15 9.47 28.04
C GLY A 109 4.18 8.78 27.14
N TYR A 110 4.05 8.95 25.84
CA TYR A 110 4.94 8.34 24.84
C TYR A 110 4.99 6.80 24.85
N GLY A 111 3.96 6.16 25.42
CA GLY A 111 3.74 4.72 25.32
C GLY A 111 2.82 4.33 24.18
N VAL A 112 2.57 3.05 24.05
CA VAL A 112 1.58 2.48 23.14
C VAL A 112 0.21 2.44 23.80
N SER A 113 -0.83 2.85 23.06
CA SER A 113 -2.21 2.54 23.42
C SER A 113 -2.96 2.00 22.22
N VAL A 114 -3.77 0.96 22.46
CA VAL A 114 -4.58 0.31 21.44
C VAL A 114 -5.96 -0.05 21.98
N SER A 115 -6.96 0.09 21.14
CA SER A 115 -8.32 -0.40 21.45
C SER A 115 -8.33 -1.91 21.37
N VAL A 116 -8.75 -2.56 22.46
CA VAL A 116 -8.97 -4.01 22.54
C VAL A 116 -10.46 -4.30 22.73
N PRO A 117 -10.95 -5.53 22.52
CA PRO A 117 -12.39 -5.82 22.54
C PRO A 117 -13.14 -5.36 23.78
N ASP A 118 -12.50 -5.32 24.92
CA ASP A 118 -13.08 -5.07 26.22
C ASP A 118 -12.54 -3.82 26.95
N GLY A 119 -11.63 -3.05 26.29
CA GLY A 119 -11.04 -1.87 26.90
C GLY A 119 -10.00 -1.15 26.04
N VAL A 120 -9.12 -0.44 26.69
CA VAL A 120 -7.96 0.24 26.10
C VAL A 120 -6.69 -0.28 26.76
N ALA A 121 -5.88 -1.00 26.01
CA ALA A 121 -4.57 -1.47 26.47
C ALA A 121 -3.53 -0.36 26.33
N CYS A 122 -2.78 -0.12 27.41
CA CYS A 122 -1.71 0.86 27.49
C CYS A 122 -0.42 0.15 27.90
N VAL A 123 0.70 0.40 27.23
CA VAL A 123 1.96 -0.34 27.45
C VAL A 123 3.14 0.60 27.39
N GLY A 124 4.06 0.49 28.35
CA GLY A 124 5.30 1.25 28.43
C GLY A 124 5.11 2.76 28.52
N GLY A 125 6.03 3.53 27.95
CA GLY A 125 6.04 4.99 28.01
C GLY A 125 7.09 5.54 28.96
N THR A 126 6.98 6.83 29.31
CA THR A 126 7.91 7.50 30.22
C THR A 126 7.19 8.51 31.12
N ASP A 127 7.71 8.69 32.33
CA ASP A 127 7.35 9.78 33.25
C ASP A 127 8.16 11.06 32.98
N GLY A 128 9.07 11.00 32.01
CA GLY A 128 10.02 12.07 31.65
C GLY A 128 11.42 11.87 32.22
N TYR A 129 11.65 10.84 33.02
CA TYR A 129 12.93 10.49 33.64
C TYR A 129 13.41 9.10 33.22
N THR A 130 12.50 8.13 33.25
CA THR A 130 12.81 6.73 32.94
C THR A 130 11.83 6.15 31.94
N SER A 131 12.28 5.15 31.17
CA SER A 131 11.37 4.33 30.36
C SER A 131 10.63 3.32 31.25
N CYS A 132 9.37 3.02 30.93
CA CYS A 132 8.52 2.09 31.65
C CYS A 132 8.36 0.76 30.88
N SER A 133 8.16 -0.34 31.63
CA SER A 133 7.85 -1.66 31.07
C SER A 133 6.41 -2.11 31.30
N ASP A 134 5.69 -1.44 32.18
CA ASP A 134 4.39 -1.88 32.66
C ASP A 134 3.31 -1.74 31.57
N GLY A 135 2.36 -2.66 31.60
CA GLY A 135 1.18 -2.65 30.76
C GLY A 135 -0.08 -2.86 31.56
N LEU A 136 -1.16 -2.22 31.13
CA LEU A 136 -2.48 -2.42 31.71
C LEU A 136 -3.59 -2.18 30.70
N VAL A 137 -4.78 -2.70 31.00
CA VAL A 137 -6.03 -2.44 30.26
C VAL A 137 -6.96 -1.61 31.12
N MET A 138 -7.39 -0.46 30.62
CA MET A 138 -8.45 0.34 31.22
C MET A 138 -9.82 -0.17 30.75
N ARG A 139 -10.72 -0.46 31.70
CA ARG A 139 -12.08 -0.91 31.42
C ARG A 139 -13.10 -0.12 32.25
N LEU A 140 -14.36 -0.21 31.87
CA LEU A 140 -15.48 0.19 32.77
C LEU A 140 -16.09 -1.07 33.35
N ASN A 141 -16.23 -1.09 34.68
CA ASN A 141 -16.97 -2.12 35.38
C ASN A 141 -18.51 -1.93 35.24
N SER A 142 -19.29 -2.82 35.81
CA SER A 142 -20.77 -2.76 35.78
C SER A 142 -21.35 -1.50 36.43
N GLN A 143 -20.61 -0.83 37.32
CA GLN A 143 -20.97 0.43 37.97
C GLN A 143 -20.50 1.66 37.18
N ASN A 144 -19.95 1.49 35.96
CA ASN A 144 -19.42 2.56 35.13
C ASN A 144 -18.21 3.29 35.76
N GLU A 145 -17.42 2.58 36.58
CA GLU A 145 -16.16 3.03 37.16
C GLU A 145 -14.99 2.41 36.45
N ILE A 146 -13.83 3.08 36.49
CA ILE A 146 -12.61 2.60 35.84
C ILE A 146 -12.00 1.45 36.63
N GLU A 147 -11.74 0.35 35.97
CA GLU A 147 -11.02 -0.81 36.46
C GLU A 147 -9.75 -1.01 35.63
N PHE A 148 -8.68 -1.40 36.31
CA PHE A 148 -7.40 -1.70 35.67
C PHE A 148 -7.09 -3.19 35.77
N GLU A 149 -6.79 -3.81 34.63
CA GLU A 149 -6.21 -5.15 34.56
C GLU A 149 -4.76 -5.04 34.08
N TYR A 150 -3.81 -5.53 34.88
CA TYR A 150 -2.40 -5.49 34.53
C TYR A 150 -2.07 -6.56 33.50
N LEU A 151 -1.32 -6.15 32.48
CA LEU A 151 -0.73 -7.03 31.47
C LEU A 151 0.68 -7.47 31.94
N PRO A 152 1.24 -8.55 31.38
CA PRO A 152 2.65 -8.85 31.56
C PRO A 152 3.52 -7.63 31.19
N SER A 153 4.55 -7.36 32.00
CA SER A 153 5.49 -6.27 31.68
C SER A 153 6.31 -6.60 30.44
N LEU A 154 6.65 -5.57 29.64
CA LEU A 154 7.57 -5.72 28.51
C LEU A 154 8.90 -6.30 29.00
N PRO A 155 9.56 -7.17 28.24
CA PRO A 155 10.88 -7.68 28.56
C PRO A 155 11.96 -6.60 28.69
N VAL A 156 11.72 -5.45 28.09
CA VAL A 156 12.59 -4.27 28.11
C VAL A 156 11.70 -3.04 28.30
N ALA A 157 12.08 -2.13 29.19
CA ALA A 157 11.38 -0.86 29.36
C ALA A 157 11.53 -0.01 28.09
N LEU A 158 10.41 0.45 27.52
CA LEU A 158 10.40 1.20 26.26
C LEU A 158 9.51 2.43 26.36
N ASP A 159 9.99 3.50 25.73
CA ASP A 159 9.20 4.70 25.43
C ASP A 159 9.40 5.13 23.97
N ASN A 160 8.58 6.08 23.49
CA ASN A 160 8.60 6.56 22.10
C ASN A 160 8.50 5.43 21.04
N MET A 161 7.96 4.29 21.43
CA MET A 161 7.59 3.21 20.53
C MET A 161 6.19 3.43 19.99
N SER A 162 5.77 2.61 19.03
CA SER A 162 4.42 2.57 18.50
C SER A 162 3.90 1.14 18.47
N GLY A 163 2.58 0.99 18.43
CA GLY A 163 1.96 -0.33 18.45
C GLY A 163 0.64 -0.39 17.72
N TYR A 164 0.13 -1.60 17.57
CA TYR A 164 -1.12 -1.89 16.88
C TYR A 164 -1.79 -3.14 17.48
N TYR A 165 -3.12 -3.18 17.46
CA TYR A 165 -3.87 -4.38 17.82
C TYR A 165 -4.52 -5.00 16.59
N ALA A 166 -4.19 -6.25 16.31
CA ALA A 166 -4.81 -7.02 15.24
C ALA A 166 -4.68 -8.53 15.52
N ASP A 167 -5.60 -9.33 14.98
CA ASP A 167 -5.58 -10.80 15.04
C ASP A 167 -5.42 -11.37 16.45
N ASN A 168 -5.99 -10.70 17.45
CA ASN A 168 -5.85 -11.03 18.88
C ASN A 168 -4.40 -10.93 19.40
N TYR A 169 -3.60 -10.02 18.82
CA TYR A 169 -2.27 -9.68 19.34
C TYR A 169 -2.12 -8.17 19.48
N ILE A 170 -1.47 -7.77 20.58
CA ILE A 170 -0.93 -6.41 20.74
C ILE A 170 0.52 -6.44 20.23
N TYR A 171 0.84 -5.60 19.25
CA TYR A 171 2.18 -5.44 18.69
C TYR A 171 2.81 -4.15 19.19
N VAL A 172 4.10 -4.17 19.50
CA VAL A 172 4.92 -3.02 19.89
C VAL A 172 6.21 -3.05 19.08
N ALA A 173 6.65 -1.91 18.53
CA ALA A 173 7.85 -1.84 17.71
C ALA A 173 8.62 -0.52 17.87
N GLY A 174 9.96 -0.60 17.85
CA GLY A 174 10.86 0.54 17.94
C GLY A 174 10.89 1.17 19.33
N GLY A 175 11.10 2.49 19.37
CA GLY A 175 11.23 3.25 20.61
C GLY A 175 12.65 3.35 21.12
N GLN A 176 12.79 3.60 22.41
CA GLN A 176 14.06 3.68 23.11
C GLN A 176 13.96 3.13 24.53
N THR A 177 15.12 2.75 25.09
CA THR A 177 15.32 2.43 26.50
C THR A 177 16.27 3.45 27.08
N ASP A 178 15.80 4.32 27.98
CA ASP A 178 16.61 5.34 28.66
C ASP A 178 17.52 6.16 27.70
N GLY A 179 16.97 6.50 26.53
CA GLY A 179 17.65 7.30 25.50
C GLY A 179 18.38 6.51 24.41
N GLU A 180 18.55 5.19 24.56
CA GLU A 180 19.15 4.34 23.54
C GLU A 180 18.06 3.79 22.58
N PRO A 181 18.15 4.10 21.28
CA PRO A 181 17.15 3.65 20.29
C PRO A 181 17.06 2.13 20.17
N SER A 182 15.87 1.63 19.87
CA SER A 182 15.57 0.20 19.73
C SER A 182 14.99 -0.12 18.35
N ASN A 183 15.30 -1.30 17.81
CA ASN A 183 14.64 -1.92 16.67
C ASN A 183 13.86 -3.18 17.07
N ALA A 184 13.67 -3.39 18.36
CA ALA A 184 12.95 -4.55 18.88
C ALA A 184 11.47 -4.53 18.53
N VAL A 185 10.92 -5.71 18.32
CA VAL A 185 9.50 -5.93 18.05
C VAL A 185 8.99 -7.00 18.99
N PHE A 186 7.90 -6.69 19.67
CA PHE A 186 7.22 -7.61 20.58
C PHE A 186 5.76 -7.77 20.20
N ARG A 187 5.18 -8.94 20.52
CA ARG A 187 3.74 -9.17 20.45
C ARG A 187 3.26 -9.89 21.71
N LEU A 188 2.04 -9.57 22.12
CA LEU A 188 1.37 -10.23 23.24
C LEU A 188 0.04 -10.80 22.75
N PRO A 189 -0.24 -12.11 22.90
CA PRO A 189 -1.57 -12.66 22.66
C PRO A 189 -2.58 -12.01 23.61
N TYR A 190 -3.70 -11.49 23.10
CA TYR A 190 -4.71 -10.85 23.93
C TYR A 190 -6.08 -11.49 23.67
N PRO A 191 -6.88 -11.87 24.68
CA PRO A 191 -6.70 -11.53 26.12
C PRO A 191 -5.90 -12.55 26.96
N LYS A 192 -5.36 -13.60 26.39
CA LYS A 192 -4.83 -14.75 27.15
C LYS A 192 -3.31 -14.86 27.18
N GLY A 193 -2.57 -13.81 26.81
CA GLY A 193 -1.11 -13.82 26.86
C GLY A 193 -0.55 -13.73 28.27
N GLU A 194 0.35 -14.65 28.65
CA GLU A 194 1.05 -14.66 29.93
C GLU A 194 2.43 -13.98 29.84
N GLU A 195 2.99 -13.90 28.60
CA GLU A 195 4.29 -13.26 28.36
C GLU A 195 4.36 -12.65 26.94
N TRP A 196 5.26 -11.67 26.78
CA TRP A 196 5.54 -11.07 25.49
C TRP A 196 6.45 -11.95 24.64
N GLU A 197 6.04 -12.23 23.42
CA GLU A 197 6.84 -12.92 22.42
C GLU A 197 7.70 -11.90 21.65
N ARG A 198 9.01 -12.15 21.53
CA ARG A 198 9.89 -11.35 20.70
C ARG A 198 9.82 -11.85 19.25
N ILE A 199 9.42 -10.98 18.34
CA ILE A 199 9.55 -11.19 16.89
C ILE A 199 10.98 -10.79 16.47
N PRO A 200 11.55 -11.36 15.38
CA PRO A 200 12.83 -10.86 14.87
C PRO A 200 12.83 -9.35 14.68
N ASP A 201 13.87 -8.69 15.16
CA ASP A 201 14.01 -7.24 15.05
C ASP A 201 13.94 -6.80 13.58
N PHE A 202 13.36 -5.64 13.30
CA PHE A 202 13.34 -5.16 11.92
C PHE A 202 14.76 -4.78 11.45
N PRO A 203 15.14 -5.09 10.18
CA PRO A 203 16.50 -4.96 9.68
C PRO A 203 17.01 -3.52 9.52
N GLY A 204 16.14 -2.51 9.78
CA GLY A 204 16.49 -1.09 9.72
C GLY A 204 17.26 -0.60 10.95
N GLU A 205 17.76 0.63 10.87
CA GLU A 205 18.34 1.32 12.03
C GLU A 205 17.31 1.44 13.15
N ALA A 206 17.75 1.30 14.40
CA ALA A 206 16.95 1.52 15.60
C ALA A 206 16.37 2.93 15.61
N ARG A 207 15.11 3.08 15.99
CA ARG A 207 14.37 4.33 15.78
C ARG A 207 13.24 4.57 16.77
N LEU A 208 13.01 5.85 17.04
CA LEU A 208 11.92 6.37 17.84
C LEU A 208 10.74 6.77 16.95
N GLN A 209 9.54 6.70 17.52
CA GLN A 209 8.28 7.19 16.92
C GLN A 209 8.03 6.72 15.47
N PRO A 210 8.25 5.43 15.13
CA PRO A 210 7.78 4.92 13.86
C PRO A 210 6.24 4.90 13.85
N ALA A 211 5.63 4.88 12.67
CA ALA A 211 4.22 4.53 12.56
C ALA A 211 4.07 3.02 12.39
N VAL A 212 3.14 2.40 13.11
CA VAL A 212 2.96 0.94 13.11
C VAL A 212 1.52 0.58 12.75
N ALA A 213 1.35 -0.40 11.89
CA ALA A 213 0.04 -0.95 11.52
C ALA A 213 0.15 -2.43 11.13
N VAL A 214 -0.97 -3.15 11.20
CA VAL A 214 -1.10 -4.51 10.64
C VAL A 214 -2.12 -4.45 9.53
N GLN A 215 -1.77 -4.90 8.33
CA GLN A 215 -2.67 -4.90 7.18
C GLN A 215 -2.45 -6.15 6.33
N LYS A 216 -3.49 -6.54 5.59
CA LYS A 216 -3.43 -7.67 4.65
C LYS A 216 -2.50 -7.38 3.47
N THR A 217 -1.79 -8.41 3.07
CA THR A 217 -1.06 -8.49 1.81
C THR A 217 -1.68 -9.56 0.93
N ALA A 218 -1.13 -9.81 -0.24
CA ALA A 218 -1.55 -10.92 -1.08
C ALA A 218 -1.35 -12.31 -0.42
N THR A 219 -0.52 -12.42 0.61
CA THR A 219 -0.14 -13.69 1.27
C THR A 219 -0.71 -13.86 2.67
N GLY A 220 -1.31 -12.82 3.25
CA GLY A 220 -1.86 -12.81 4.61
C GLY A 220 -1.64 -11.50 5.32
N ASN A 221 -1.81 -11.48 6.63
CA ASN A 221 -1.55 -10.29 7.44
C ASN A 221 -0.05 -10.06 7.62
N SER A 222 0.35 -8.80 7.63
CA SER A 222 1.73 -8.37 7.84
C SER A 222 1.79 -7.17 8.77
N LEU A 223 2.83 -7.11 9.61
CA LEU A 223 3.12 -5.99 10.47
C LEU A 223 4.02 -5.00 9.72
N TYR A 224 3.65 -3.72 9.75
CA TYR A 224 4.39 -2.63 9.11
C TYR A 224 5.01 -1.73 10.16
N VAL A 225 6.30 -1.39 9.99
CA VAL A 225 7.05 -0.41 10.78
C VAL A 225 7.56 0.64 9.81
N LEU A 226 7.02 1.85 9.89
CA LEU A 226 7.16 2.89 8.87
C LEU A 226 7.78 4.17 9.46
N GLY A 227 8.81 4.72 8.82
CA GLY A 227 9.41 5.98 9.23
C GLY A 227 10.07 5.97 10.61
N GLY A 228 9.88 7.04 11.37
CA GLY A 228 10.57 7.27 12.64
C GLY A 228 11.89 8.02 12.48
N TYR A 229 12.64 8.20 13.56
CA TYR A 229 13.96 8.86 13.54
C TYR A 229 14.95 8.20 14.50
N ALA A 230 16.22 8.30 14.18
CA ALA A 230 17.32 7.99 15.07
C ALA A 230 17.93 9.31 15.60
N PRO A 231 18.06 9.50 16.92
CA PRO A 231 18.71 10.68 17.47
C PRO A 231 20.22 10.69 17.17
N ALA A 232 20.86 11.85 17.30
CA ALA A 232 22.32 11.93 17.20
C ALA A 232 22.96 11.20 18.39
N THR A 233 23.98 10.41 18.08
CA THR A 233 24.84 9.76 19.09
C THR A 233 26.22 10.41 19.09
N THR A 234 27.15 9.91 19.91
CA THR A 234 28.55 10.35 19.89
C THR A 234 29.26 10.04 18.57
N SER A 235 28.78 9.05 17.82
CA SER A 235 29.37 8.53 16.57
C SER A 235 28.56 8.78 15.32
N SER A 236 27.27 9.13 15.42
CA SER A 236 26.37 9.31 14.29
C SER A 236 25.52 10.57 14.41
N ARG A 237 25.19 11.15 13.26
CA ARG A 237 24.23 12.26 13.17
C ARG A 237 22.82 11.73 13.31
N ALA A 238 21.92 12.60 13.78
CA ALA A 238 20.49 12.31 13.77
C ALA A 238 20.00 12.12 12.33
N LYS A 239 19.10 11.17 12.15
CA LYS A 239 18.55 10.81 10.84
C LYS A 239 17.04 10.59 10.95
N VAL A 240 16.30 11.20 10.03
CA VAL A 240 14.88 10.98 9.88
C VAL A 240 14.65 9.94 8.77
N HIS A 241 14.00 8.84 9.13
CA HIS A 241 13.80 7.71 8.24
C HIS A 241 12.58 7.92 7.33
N SER A 242 12.75 7.63 6.05
CA SER A 242 11.69 7.59 5.01
C SER A 242 11.51 6.19 4.43
N ASP A 243 12.14 5.20 5.04
CA ASP A 243 11.99 3.79 4.72
C ASP A 243 10.91 3.13 5.58
N GLY A 244 10.50 1.95 5.19
CA GLY A 244 9.58 1.10 5.94
C GLY A 244 9.93 -0.36 5.81
N TRP A 245 9.45 -1.15 6.77
CA TRP A 245 9.65 -2.58 6.85
C TRP A 245 8.32 -3.28 7.06
N CYS A 246 8.13 -4.40 6.36
CA CYS A 246 6.94 -5.25 6.43
C CYS A 246 7.36 -6.64 6.89
N TYR A 247 6.80 -7.13 8.00
CA TYR A 247 6.97 -8.49 8.49
C TYR A 247 5.79 -9.36 8.09
N ASP A 248 6.02 -10.33 7.22
CA ASP A 248 5.02 -11.34 6.86
C ASP A 248 4.81 -12.29 8.05
N LEU A 249 3.66 -12.16 8.73
CA LEU A 249 3.34 -12.93 9.94
C LEU A 249 3.23 -14.44 9.71
N LYS A 250 3.03 -14.89 8.46
CA LYS A 250 2.95 -16.30 8.11
C LYS A 250 4.30 -16.89 7.71
N ARG A 251 5.13 -16.10 7.00
CA ARG A 251 6.44 -16.53 6.49
C ARG A 251 7.58 -16.17 7.43
N GLU A 252 7.30 -15.41 8.47
CA GLU A 252 8.22 -14.97 9.51
C GLU A 252 9.48 -14.28 8.97
N ARG A 253 9.28 -13.38 8.00
CA ARG A 253 10.41 -12.65 7.40
C ARG A 253 10.09 -11.19 7.12
N TRP A 254 11.12 -10.35 7.27
CA TRP A 254 11.07 -8.95 6.92
C TRP A 254 11.30 -8.70 5.44
N GLN A 255 10.60 -7.72 4.90
CA GLN A 255 10.80 -7.18 3.56
C GLN A 255 10.80 -5.65 3.65
N ARG A 256 11.55 -5.02 2.76
CA ARG A 256 11.55 -3.56 2.66
C ARG A 256 10.32 -3.08 1.91
N VAL A 257 9.73 -1.99 2.40
CA VAL A 257 8.61 -1.28 1.77
C VAL A 257 9.16 -0.21 0.83
N ALA A 258 8.44 0.14 -0.23
CA ALA A 258 8.80 1.24 -1.11
C ALA A 258 9.06 2.54 -0.32
N PRO A 259 10.05 3.36 -0.74
CA PRO A 259 10.32 4.64 -0.10
C PRO A 259 9.07 5.53 -0.06
N MET A 260 8.91 6.32 1.00
CA MET A 260 7.76 7.21 1.18
C MET A 260 7.81 8.41 0.23
N ILE A 261 7.69 8.14 -1.05
CA ILE A 261 7.62 9.11 -2.14
C ILE A 261 6.21 9.02 -2.72
N PRO A 262 5.30 9.95 -2.37
CA PRO A 262 3.96 9.93 -2.91
C PRO A 262 3.96 10.07 -4.42
N HIS A 263 3.02 9.38 -5.03
CA HIS A 263 2.83 9.42 -6.47
C HIS A 263 2.67 10.87 -6.97
N GLY A 264 3.35 11.19 -8.05
CA GLY A 264 3.33 12.55 -8.63
C GLY A 264 4.26 13.56 -7.95
N THR A 265 5.00 13.16 -6.91
CA THR A 265 5.98 14.03 -6.23
C THR A 265 7.39 13.46 -6.32
N ARG A 266 8.39 14.32 -6.08
CA ARG A 266 9.78 13.90 -5.86
C ARG A 266 10.20 14.04 -4.39
N ASP A 267 9.31 14.56 -3.57
CA ASP A 267 9.60 14.80 -2.17
C ASP A 267 9.48 13.49 -1.37
N THR A 268 10.52 13.21 -0.64
CA THR A 268 10.54 12.08 0.30
C THR A 268 9.94 12.52 1.61
N LEU A 269 8.81 11.97 1.98
CA LEU A 269 8.14 12.21 3.26
C LEU A 269 8.73 11.36 4.39
N ALA A 270 8.33 11.65 5.60
CA ALA A 270 8.70 10.91 6.79
C ALA A 270 7.53 10.85 7.77
N LEU A 271 7.50 9.79 8.56
CA LEU A 271 6.47 9.54 9.57
C LEU A 271 7.12 9.55 10.96
N VAL A 272 7.39 10.76 11.49
CA VAL A 272 7.87 10.94 12.87
C VAL A 272 6.78 11.60 13.68
N GLY A 273 6.37 10.96 14.77
CA GLY A 273 5.22 11.39 15.56
C GLY A 273 3.88 11.32 14.81
N ALA A 274 3.85 10.63 13.68
CA ALA A 274 2.64 10.27 12.96
C ALA A 274 2.05 8.98 13.52
N GLN A 275 0.76 8.76 13.26
CA GLN A 275 0.06 7.52 13.60
C GLN A 275 -0.43 6.83 12.33
N ALA A 276 -0.54 5.50 12.37
CA ALA A 276 -1.03 4.71 11.26
C ALA A 276 -2.27 3.90 11.63
N VAL A 277 -3.17 3.72 10.68
CA VAL A 277 -4.36 2.89 10.83
C VAL A 277 -4.63 2.12 9.55
N SER A 278 -5.08 0.88 9.68
CA SER A 278 -5.46 0.05 8.53
C SER A 278 -6.85 0.44 8.03
N SER A 279 -7.00 0.49 6.73
CA SER A 279 -8.24 0.87 6.07
C SER A 279 -8.54 -0.07 4.89
N GLY A 280 -9.78 -0.57 4.83
CA GLY A 280 -10.18 -1.52 3.80
C GLY A 280 -9.33 -2.79 3.79
N CYS A 281 -9.14 -3.38 2.62
CA CYS A 281 -8.45 -4.66 2.47
C CYS A 281 -6.94 -4.55 2.21
N ALA A 282 -6.42 -3.35 1.87
CA ALA A 282 -5.02 -3.21 1.43
C ALA A 282 -4.41 -1.80 1.63
N HIS A 283 -5.00 -0.94 2.45
CA HIS A 283 -4.48 0.41 2.67
C HIS A 283 -4.04 0.60 4.13
N ILE A 284 -2.95 1.34 4.30
CA ILE A 284 -2.53 1.91 5.58
C ILE A 284 -2.59 3.43 5.42
N VAL A 285 -3.34 4.09 6.28
CA VAL A 285 -3.49 5.54 6.31
C VAL A 285 -2.65 6.10 7.44
N CYS A 286 -1.71 6.97 7.12
CA CYS A 286 -0.84 7.65 8.07
C CYS A 286 -1.28 9.11 8.21
N ILE A 287 -1.36 9.58 9.45
CA ILE A 287 -1.91 10.89 9.80
C ILE A 287 -0.92 11.66 10.67
N GLY A 288 -0.68 12.91 10.29
CA GLY A 288 0.20 13.82 11.01
C GLY A 288 1.69 13.52 10.81
N GLY A 289 2.50 14.08 11.68
CA GLY A 289 3.96 13.96 11.65
C GLY A 289 4.66 15.25 11.27
N VAL A 290 5.99 15.26 11.42
CA VAL A 290 6.85 16.43 11.21
C VAL A 290 7.35 16.50 9.76
N ASN A 291 7.79 17.68 9.33
CA ASN A 291 8.54 17.82 8.08
C ASN A 291 9.95 17.27 8.25
N ARG A 292 10.34 16.34 7.36
CA ARG A 292 11.61 15.62 7.40
C ARG A 292 12.84 16.55 7.48
N GLN A 293 12.93 17.48 6.54
CA GLN A 293 14.11 18.32 6.38
C GLN A 293 14.28 19.29 7.56
N ILE A 294 13.19 19.92 7.98
CA ILE A 294 13.18 20.89 9.08
C ILE A 294 13.53 20.20 10.40
N PHE A 295 12.93 19.02 10.64
CA PHE A 295 13.16 18.28 11.89
C PHE A 295 14.56 17.69 11.96
N GLU A 296 15.06 17.05 10.88
CA GLU A 296 16.41 16.50 10.82
C GLU A 296 17.48 17.59 10.99
N ARG A 297 17.24 18.76 10.37
CA ARG A 297 18.10 19.94 10.56
C ARG A 297 18.16 20.35 12.03
N ALA A 298 17.00 20.49 12.68
CA ALA A 298 16.92 20.88 14.08
C ALA A 298 17.61 19.89 15.02
N LEU A 299 17.45 18.57 14.79
CA LEU A 299 18.11 17.53 15.56
C LEU A 299 19.64 17.56 15.46
N ASN A 300 20.17 18.00 14.31
CA ASN A 300 21.61 18.04 14.05
C ASN A 300 22.28 19.38 14.45
N LEU A 301 21.51 20.46 14.67
CA LEU A 301 22.06 21.77 15.06
C LEU A 301 22.98 21.71 16.30
N PRO A 302 22.60 21.05 17.42
CA PRO A 302 23.46 20.97 18.60
C PRO A 302 24.81 20.29 18.30
N THR A 303 24.79 19.25 17.48
CA THR A 303 26.01 18.52 17.08
C THR A 303 26.88 19.38 16.17
N ASP A 304 26.31 20.08 15.19
CA ASP A 304 27.02 20.98 14.29
C ASP A 304 27.70 22.15 15.06
N ILE A 305 26.99 22.71 16.03
CA ILE A 305 27.50 23.77 16.89
C ILE A 305 28.70 23.25 17.71
N LYS A 306 28.53 22.10 18.37
CA LYS A 306 29.57 21.48 19.19
C LYS A 306 30.83 21.15 18.40
N LEU A 307 30.68 20.59 17.20
CA LEU A 307 31.81 20.28 16.32
C LEU A 307 32.53 21.54 15.87
N LEU A 308 31.79 22.57 15.46
CA LEU A 308 32.37 23.84 15.01
C LEU A 308 33.06 24.59 16.15
N GLU A 309 32.55 24.54 17.38
CA GLU A 309 33.19 25.07 18.58
C GLU A 309 34.51 24.35 18.89
N ALA A 310 34.54 23.02 18.74
CA ALA A 310 35.76 22.22 18.93
C ALA A 310 36.84 22.52 17.87
N GLU A 311 36.42 22.72 16.62
CA GLU A 311 37.32 23.14 15.54
C GLU A 311 37.91 24.53 15.78
N LEU A 312 37.10 25.52 16.18
CA LEU A 312 37.52 26.89 16.45
C LEU A 312 38.49 26.97 17.65
N LYS A 313 38.36 26.09 18.65
CA LYS A 313 39.32 25.97 19.75
C LYS A 313 40.68 25.45 19.28
N ARG A 314 40.72 24.60 18.24
CA ARG A 314 41.98 24.05 17.69
C ARG A 314 42.63 25.02 16.71
N GLN A 315 41.85 25.66 15.88
CA GLN A 315 42.32 26.58 14.84
C GLN A 315 41.33 27.76 14.72
N PRO A 316 41.67 28.95 15.21
CA PRO A 316 40.86 30.15 15.06
C PRO A 316 40.67 30.50 13.58
N ASP A 317 39.40 30.73 13.16
CA ASP A 317 39.02 31.09 11.82
C ASP A 317 37.80 32.01 11.86
N SER A 318 37.92 33.20 11.27
CA SER A 318 36.88 34.22 11.31
C SER A 318 35.60 33.80 10.57
N LEU A 319 35.71 33.06 9.44
CA LEU A 319 34.56 32.56 8.69
C LEU A 319 33.80 31.47 9.47
N LYS A 320 34.55 30.58 10.13
CA LYS A 320 33.97 29.56 11.01
C LYS A 320 33.31 30.20 12.24
N ALA A 321 33.87 31.25 12.79
CA ALA A 321 33.28 31.99 13.91
C ALA A 321 31.96 32.66 13.51
N GLU A 322 31.87 33.25 12.31
CA GLU A 322 30.64 33.82 11.79
C GLU A 322 29.57 32.75 11.53
N ARG A 323 29.97 31.62 10.94
CA ARG A 323 29.09 30.46 10.77
C ARG A 323 28.54 29.93 12.10
N LEU A 324 29.36 29.90 13.15
CA LEU A 324 28.92 29.49 14.49
C LEU A 324 27.85 30.43 15.05
N LYS A 325 27.96 31.72 14.84
CA LYS A 325 26.91 32.70 15.25
C LYS A 325 25.61 32.42 14.53
N VAL A 326 25.66 32.16 13.22
CA VAL A 326 24.47 31.82 12.42
C VAL A 326 23.80 30.53 12.94
N LEU A 327 24.57 29.46 13.20
CA LEU A 327 24.00 28.22 13.72
C LEU A 327 23.35 28.38 15.10
N LYS A 328 24.00 29.17 15.99
CA LYS A 328 23.43 29.47 17.32
C LYS A 328 22.14 30.29 17.21
N ALA A 329 22.12 31.27 16.32
CA ALA A 329 20.90 32.06 16.06
C ALA A 329 19.76 31.17 15.49
N GLU A 330 20.07 30.27 14.55
CA GLU A 330 19.13 29.29 14.00
C GLU A 330 18.56 28.38 15.10
N GLN A 331 19.40 27.87 15.99
CA GLN A 331 18.98 27.04 17.13
C GLN A 331 18.05 27.80 18.09
N GLN A 332 18.38 29.05 18.41
CA GLN A 332 17.55 29.89 19.29
C GLN A 332 16.21 30.23 18.64
N ALA A 333 16.20 30.51 17.33
CA ALA A 333 14.99 30.84 16.58
C ALA A 333 14.08 29.63 16.37
N TYR A 334 14.60 28.39 16.43
CA TYR A 334 13.85 27.19 16.08
C TYR A 334 12.51 27.06 16.80
N LEU A 335 12.43 27.35 18.09
CA LEU A 335 11.19 27.22 18.86
C LEU A 335 10.26 28.44 18.73
N THR A 336 10.70 29.54 18.10
CA THR A 336 9.97 30.82 18.05
C THR A 336 9.24 31.06 16.71
N HIS A 337 9.49 30.24 15.69
CA HIS A 337 8.83 30.36 14.40
C HIS A 337 7.30 30.16 14.50
N PRO A 338 6.51 30.76 13.61
CA PRO A 338 5.07 30.53 13.52
C PRO A 338 4.78 29.07 13.10
N GLU A 339 3.59 28.56 13.46
CA GLU A 339 3.22 27.15 13.22
C GLU A 339 3.40 26.71 11.77
N GLY A 340 2.97 27.51 10.78
CA GLY A 340 3.11 27.17 9.36
C GLY A 340 4.54 27.02 8.85
N TRP A 341 5.55 27.56 9.57
CA TRP A 341 6.96 27.41 9.20
C TRP A 341 7.45 25.96 9.33
N TYR A 342 6.93 25.22 10.31
CA TYR A 342 7.35 23.84 10.59
C TYR A 342 6.84 22.83 9.56
N ARG A 343 5.83 23.20 8.76
CA ARG A 343 5.27 22.37 7.68
C ARG A 343 4.98 20.94 8.14
N PHE A 344 4.32 20.80 9.29
CA PHE A 344 3.86 19.49 9.72
C PHE A 344 2.91 18.91 8.68
N GLN A 345 2.90 17.58 8.56
CA GLN A 345 2.13 16.88 7.56
C GLN A 345 0.63 17.15 7.73
N ASP A 346 0.03 17.81 6.73
CA ASP A 346 -1.38 18.21 6.70
C ASP A 346 -2.22 17.42 5.68
N GLU A 347 -1.62 16.41 5.05
CA GLU A 347 -2.26 15.48 4.12
C GLU A 347 -2.32 14.09 4.73
N LEU A 348 -3.32 13.29 4.34
CA LEU A 348 -3.32 11.85 4.62
C LEU A 348 -2.30 11.18 3.70
N LEU A 349 -1.33 10.49 4.27
CA LEU A 349 -0.38 9.68 3.52
C LEU A 349 -0.87 8.24 3.51
N ILE A 350 -1.19 7.71 2.33
CA ILE A 350 -1.80 6.39 2.17
C ILE A 350 -0.82 5.45 1.46
N TYR A 351 -0.59 4.32 2.07
CA TYR A 351 0.19 3.22 1.50
C TYR A 351 -0.72 2.07 1.05
N HIS A 352 -0.53 1.60 -0.17
CA HIS A 352 -1.24 0.44 -0.71
C HIS A 352 -0.37 -0.81 -0.65
N THR A 353 -0.74 -1.76 0.21
CA THR A 353 0.11 -2.93 0.57
C THR A 353 0.33 -3.93 -0.56
N ILE A 354 -0.55 -3.99 -1.56
CA ILE A 354 -0.46 -4.94 -2.68
C ILE A 354 0.41 -4.36 -3.80
N THR A 355 0.25 -3.06 -4.11
CA THR A 355 1.01 -2.41 -5.18
C THR A 355 2.33 -1.81 -4.72
N ASP A 356 2.57 -1.78 -3.40
CA ASP A 356 3.76 -1.19 -2.77
C ASP A 356 3.97 0.28 -3.20
N THR A 357 2.90 1.08 -3.12
CA THR A 357 2.89 2.47 -3.58
C THR A 357 2.32 3.42 -2.53
N TRP A 358 2.81 4.67 -2.56
CA TRP A 358 2.38 5.75 -1.69
C TRP A 358 1.61 6.82 -2.46
N VAL A 359 0.54 7.34 -1.87
CA VAL A 359 -0.22 8.49 -2.38
C VAL A 359 -0.54 9.45 -1.24
N THR A 360 -0.72 10.73 -1.54
CA THR A 360 -1.30 11.70 -0.62
C THR A 360 -2.74 11.98 -1.01
N GLU A 361 -3.58 12.19 0.00
CA GLU A 361 -5.00 12.42 -0.17
C GLU A 361 -5.46 13.51 0.79
N SER A 362 -6.36 14.36 0.36
CA SER A 362 -7.08 15.36 1.14
C SER A 362 -6.24 16.13 2.16
N ARG A 363 -6.04 17.41 1.90
CA ARG A 363 -5.30 18.31 2.77
C ARG A 363 -6.22 18.98 3.80
N SER A 364 -5.79 19.01 5.07
CA SER A 364 -6.46 19.77 6.13
C SER A 364 -5.47 20.26 7.19
N PRO A 365 -5.47 21.54 7.53
CA PRO A 365 -4.64 22.05 8.64
C PRO A 365 -4.91 21.34 9.98
N LEU A 366 -6.08 20.72 10.13
CA LEU A 366 -6.45 19.96 11.32
C LEU A 366 -5.64 18.67 11.48
N LEU A 367 -4.94 18.22 10.45
CA LEU A 367 -4.07 17.04 10.47
C LEU A 367 -2.62 17.39 10.81
N ALA A 368 -2.21 18.66 10.66
CA ALA A 368 -0.83 19.13 10.86
C ALA A 368 -0.40 19.05 12.32
N ARG A 369 -0.25 17.84 12.85
CA ARG A 369 0.10 17.55 14.25
C ARG A 369 1.11 16.41 14.35
N ALA A 370 2.01 16.51 15.33
CA ALA A 370 2.91 15.43 15.71
C ALA A 370 2.62 14.97 17.14
N GLY A 371 2.84 13.68 17.43
CA GLY A 371 2.56 13.11 18.73
C GLY A 371 1.08 13.19 19.15
N ALA A 372 0.17 13.22 18.18
CA ALA A 372 -1.26 13.12 18.41
C ALA A 372 -1.64 11.65 18.69
N GLY A 373 -2.69 11.43 19.50
CA GLY A 373 -3.31 10.12 19.61
C GLY A 373 -4.21 9.86 18.40
N LEU A 374 -4.28 8.61 17.93
CA LEU A 374 -5.18 8.18 16.87
C LEU A 374 -6.08 7.05 17.36
N ILE A 375 -7.38 7.25 17.24
CA ILE A 375 -8.39 6.27 17.64
C ILE A 375 -9.17 5.83 16.41
N GLN A 376 -9.34 4.54 16.21
CA GLN A 376 -10.29 4.01 15.23
C GLN A 376 -11.64 3.75 15.93
N ALA A 377 -12.65 4.53 15.58
CA ALA A 377 -14.01 4.41 16.11
C ALA A 377 -15.00 4.07 14.98
N GLY A 378 -15.20 2.78 14.73
CA GLY A 378 -16.00 2.30 13.59
C GLY A 378 -15.39 2.75 12.26
N ASN A 379 -16.12 3.59 11.50
CA ASN A 379 -15.69 4.10 10.21
C ASN A 379 -15.03 5.50 10.29
N GLU A 380 -14.73 5.99 11.48
CA GLU A 380 -14.10 7.28 11.70
C GLU A 380 -12.74 7.10 12.41
N TRP A 381 -11.79 7.94 12.08
CA TRP A 381 -10.51 8.07 12.78
C TRP A 381 -10.50 9.36 13.57
N ILE A 382 -10.21 9.27 14.85
CA ILE A 382 -10.25 10.42 15.74
C ILE A 382 -8.82 10.80 16.10
N VAL A 383 -8.40 11.97 15.65
CA VAL A 383 -7.10 12.57 15.97
C VAL A 383 -7.25 13.41 17.22
N VAL A 384 -6.55 13.04 18.28
CA VAL A 384 -6.66 13.65 19.61
C VAL A 384 -5.42 14.46 19.92
N ASN A 385 -5.59 15.74 20.18
CA ASN A 385 -4.53 16.65 20.65
C ASN A 385 -3.25 16.66 19.76
N GLY A 386 -2.04 16.53 20.34
CA GLY A 386 -0.76 16.55 19.64
C GLY A 386 -0.13 17.95 19.58
N GLU A 387 1.05 18.05 18.98
CA GLU A 387 1.78 19.30 18.78
C GLU A 387 1.45 19.94 17.42
N THR A 388 1.21 21.25 17.39
CA THR A 388 1.13 22.03 16.14
C THR A 388 2.48 22.64 15.77
N LYS A 389 3.33 22.83 16.75
CA LYS A 389 4.77 23.14 16.63
C LYS A 389 5.51 22.67 17.88
N PRO A 390 6.83 22.54 17.84
CA PRO A 390 7.59 22.13 19.01
C PRO A 390 7.26 22.97 20.26
N GLY A 391 6.82 22.29 21.32
CA GLY A 391 6.46 22.93 22.59
C GLY A 391 5.02 23.47 22.72
N ILE A 392 4.24 23.48 21.67
CA ILE A 392 2.83 23.94 21.70
C ILE A 392 1.89 22.77 21.36
N ARG A 393 0.93 22.51 22.27
CA ARG A 393 -0.03 21.41 22.16
C ARG A 393 -1.42 21.90 21.77
N SER A 394 -2.01 21.27 20.75
CA SER A 394 -3.42 21.50 20.38
C SER A 394 -4.35 20.85 21.40
N LYS A 395 -5.43 21.52 21.72
CA LYS A 395 -6.58 20.96 22.45
C LYS A 395 -7.61 20.32 21.53
N ASP A 396 -7.44 20.43 20.20
CA ASP A 396 -8.45 20.04 19.25
C ASP A 396 -8.53 18.52 19.12
N VAL A 397 -9.74 18.05 18.90
CA VAL A 397 -10.06 16.66 18.59
C VAL A 397 -10.81 16.66 17.25
N THR A 398 -10.30 15.89 16.30
CA THR A 398 -10.80 15.92 14.92
C THR A 398 -11.21 14.51 14.49
N ALA A 399 -12.47 14.34 14.12
CA ALA A 399 -12.94 13.12 13.45
C ALA A 399 -12.67 13.23 11.95
N VAL A 400 -12.01 12.24 11.42
CA VAL A 400 -11.72 12.05 10.00
C VAL A 400 -12.54 10.87 9.52
N LYS A 401 -13.44 11.10 8.60
CA LYS A 401 -14.22 10.05 7.97
C LYS A 401 -13.85 9.95 6.51
N MET A 402 -13.28 8.82 6.16
CA MET A 402 -13.01 8.47 4.78
C MET A 402 -14.11 7.53 4.30
N THR A 403 -14.92 8.02 3.38
CA THR A 403 -15.93 7.18 2.74
C THR A 403 -15.29 6.55 1.52
N MET A 404 -14.83 5.32 1.62
CA MET A 404 -14.48 4.57 0.43
C MET A 404 -15.77 4.24 -0.32
N ARG A 405 -15.88 4.56 -1.62
CA ARG A 405 -16.97 4.03 -2.43
C ARG A 405 -16.90 2.51 -2.36
N PRO A 406 -18.05 1.83 -2.28
CA PRO A 406 -18.05 0.40 -2.45
C PRO A 406 -17.30 0.13 -3.74
N THR A 407 -16.15 -0.53 -3.59
CA THR A 407 -15.10 -0.66 -4.60
C THR A 407 -15.57 -1.23 -5.92
N PHE A 408 -16.75 -1.87 -5.97
CA PHE A 408 -17.20 -2.52 -7.19
C PHE A 408 -18.72 -2.38 -7.45
N GLY A 409 -19.40 -1.37 -7.05
CA GLY A 409 -20.82 -1.06 -7.20
C GLY A 409 -21.70 -2.08 -7.97
N TRP A 410 -23.00 -2.07 -7.75
CA TRP A 410 -23.94 -3.03 -8.35
C TRP A 410 -23.86 -3.08 -9.89
N LEU A 411 -23.55 -1.95 -10.54
CA LEU A 411 -23.43 -1.87 -12.00
C LEU A 411 -22.23 -2.69 -12.50
N ASN A 412 -21.07 -2.57 -11.87
CA ASN A 412 -19.88 -3.33 -12.24
C ASN A 412 -20.09 -4.83 -11.99
N TRP A 413 -20.76 -5.19 -10.89
CA TRP A 413 -21.17 -6.58 -10.62
C TRP A 413 -22.09 -7.11 -11.70
N SER A 414 -23.09 -6.34 -12.12
CA SER A 414 -24.03 -6.76 -13.17
C SER A 414 -23.33 -6.96 -14.52
N VAL A 415 -22.40 -6.07 -14.88
CA VAL A 415 -21.59 -6.20 -16.10
C VAL A 415 -20.69 -7.44 -16.05
N LEU A 416 -20.01 -7.68 -14.92
CA LEU A 416 -19.16 -8.86 -14.73
C LEU A 416 -19.97 -10.16 -14.83
N ILE A 417 -21.09 -10.25 -14.12
CA ILE A 417 -21.96 -11.43 -14.14
C ILE A 417 -22.56 -11.63 -15.55
N ALA A 418 -23.03 -10.58 -16.20
CA ALA A 418 -23.56 -10.66 -17.55
C ALA A 418 -22.51 -11.15 -18.56
N TYR A 419 -21.26 -10.68 -18.43
CA TYR A 419 -20.14 -11.15 -19.23
C TYR A 419 -19.86 -12.64 -19.02
N LEU A 420 -19.73 -13.08 -17.75
CA LEU A 420 -19.49 -14.49 -17.43
C LEU A 420 -20.62 -15.41 -17.94
N LEU A 421 -21.87 -14.99 -17.78
CA LEU A 421 -23.02 -15.71 -18.33
C LEU A 421 -23.02 -15.74 -19.86
N ALA A 422 -22.63 -14.65 -20.52
CA ALA A 422 -22.50 -14.61 -21.98
C ALA A 422 -21.42 -15.58 -22.49
N MET A 423 -20.30 -15.72 -21.78
CA MET A 423 -19.25 -16.69 -22.13
C MET A 423 -19.73 -18.14 -21.99
N VAL A 424 -20.43 -18.47 -20.90
CA VAL A 424 -21.04 -19.80 -20.72
C VAL A 424 -22.11 -20.07 -21.79
N ALA A 425 -22.95 -19.08 -22.11
CA ALA A 425 -23.95 -19.20 -23.16
C ALA A 425 -23.32 -19.41 -24.54
N LEU A 426 -22.18 -18.79 -24.82
CA LEU A 426 -21.40 -18.99 -26.04
C LEU A 426 -20.90 -20.45 -26.12
N GLY A 427 -20.30 -20.97 -25.03
CA GLY A 427 -19.89 -22.36 -24.92
C GLY A 427 -21.05 -23.34 -25.18
N TYR A 428 -22.22 -23.08 -24.54
CA TYR A 428 -23.42 -23.88 -24.75
C TYR A 428 -23.94 -23.80 -26.18
N TYR A 429 -23.90 -22.66 -26.84
CA TYR A 429 -24.30 -22.49 -28.24
C TYR A 429 -23.44 -23.34 -29.17
N PHE A 430 -22.12 -23.34 -29.01
CA PHE A 430 -21.24 -24.15 -29.86
C PHE A 430 -21.32 -25.64 -29.52
N MET A 431 -21.48 -26.04 -28.26
CA MET A 431 -21.71 -27.42 -27.86
C MET A 431 -22.87 -28.08 -28.65
N ARG A 432 -23.92 -27.31 -28.96
CA ARG A 432 -25.08 -27.82 -29.75
C ARG A 432 -24.78 -27.97 -31.23
N ARG A 433 -23.66 -27.46 -31.73
CA ARG A 433 -23.26 -27.48 -33.14
C ARG A 433 -22.19 -28.51 -33.45
N GLU A 434 -21.55 -29.05 -32.42
CA GLU A 434 -20.53 -30.06 -32.56
C GLU A 434 -21.16 -31.42 -32.81
N GLY A 435 -20.68 -32.11 -33.87
CA GLY A 435 -21.19 -33.40 -34.26
C GLY A 435 -20.24 -34.55 -33.97
N ASP A 436 -18.94 -34.31 -33.98
CA ASP A 436 -17.90 -35.32 -33.79
C ASP A 436 -16.63 -34.76 -33.10
N ALA A 437 -15.64 -35.66 -32.87
CA ALA A 437 -14.38 -35.28 -32.24
C ALA A 437 -13.53 -34.30 -33.09
N ASP A 438 -13.63 -34.37 -34.41
CA ASP A 438 -12.92 -33.48 -35.32
C ASP A 438 -13.51 -32.05 -35.26
N ASP A 439 -14.81 -31.92 -35.12
CA ASP A 439 -15.48 -30.65 -34.86
C ASP A 439 -14.97 -30.03 -33.56
N PHE A 440 -14.88 -30.82 -32.49
CA PHE A 440 -14.43 -30.36 -31.17
C PHE A 440 -12.97 -29.88 -31.16
N PHE A 441 -12.04 -30.62 -31.78
CA PHE A 441 -10.60 -30.33 -31.73
C PHE A 441 -10.09 -29.45 -32.86
N LYS A 442 -10.77 -29.41 -34.02
CA LYS A 442 -10.35 -28.68 -35.23
C LYS A 442 -11.35 -27.61 -35.69
N GLY A 443 -12.48 -27.46 -34.98
CA GLY A 443 -13.53 -26.49 -35.31
C GLY A 443 -14.22 -26.72 -36.66
N GLY A 444 -14.20 -27.98 -37.17
CA GLY A 444 -14.86 -28.39 -38.42
C GLY A 444 -14.48 -27.57 -39.66
N GLY A 445 -13.33 -26.88 -39.65
CA GLY A 445 -12.94 -25.98 -40.75
C GLY A 445 -13.81 -24.74 -40.94
N ARG A 446 -14.67 -24.41 -40.00
CA ARG A 446 -15.63 -23.28 -40.08
C ARG A 446 -15.06 -21.94 -39.57
N ILE A 447 -13.88 -21.95 -38.97
CA ILE A 447 -13.26 -20.76 -38.40
C ILE A 447 -12.68 -19.87 -39.48
N PRO A 448 -13.15 -18.62 -39.66
CA PRO A 448 -12.60 -17.72 -40.65
C PRO A 448 -11.21 -17.22 -40.24
N TRP A 449 -10.35 -16.96 -41.22
CA TRP A 449 -8.96 -16.55 -41.00
C TRP A 449 -8.78 -15.34 -40.09
N TRP A 450 -9.68 -14.36 -40.19
CA TRP A 450 -9.63 -13.16 -39.34
C TRP A 450 -9.96 -13.47 -37.85
N ALA A 451 -10.90 -14.39 -37.61
CA ALA A 451 -11.25 -14.81 -36.24
C ALA A 451 -10.07 -15.59 -35.63
N ALA A 452 -9.45 -16.50 -36.39
CA ALA A 452 -8.22 -17.18 -35.96
C ALA A 452 -7.09 -16.18 -35.64
N GLY A 453 -6.93 -15.15 -36.48
CA GLY A 453 -5.93 -14.09 -36.25
C GLY A 453 -6.18 -13.30 -34.97
N ILE A 454 -7.44 -12.91 -34.69
CA ILE A 454 -7.81 -12.23 -33.45
C ILE A 454 -7.64 -13.16 -32.23
N SER A 455 -7.98 -14.45 -32.35
CA SER A 455 -7.80 -15.44 -31.29
C SER A 455 -6.32 -15.61 -30.93
N ILE A 456 -5.42 -15.75 -31.93
CA ILE A 456 -3.97 -15.79 -31.69
C ILE A 456 -3.51 -14.53 -30.97
N TYR A 457 -3.97 -13.35 -31.41
CA TYR A 457 -3.63 -12.08 -30.76
C TYR A 457 -4.12 -12.05 -29.31
N ALA A 458 -5.39 -12.42 -29.05
CA ALA A 458 -5.97 -12.40 -27.71
C ALA A 458 -5.30 -13.42 -26.76
N THR A 459 -4.91 -14.59 -27.27
CA THR A 459 -4.19 -15.61 -26.51
C THR A 459 -2.80 -15.12 -26.11
N MET A 460 -2.11 -14.36 -26.98
CA MET A 460 -0.79 -13.80 -26.69
C MET A 460 -0.85 -12.57 -25.80
N LEU A 461 -1.92 -11.77 -25.90
CA LEU A 461 -2.16 -10.59 -25.07
C LEU A 461 -2.90 -10.96 -23.81
N SER A 462 -2.18 -11.44 -22.81
CA SER A 462 -2.77 -11.87 -21.54
C SER A 462 -3.08 -10.68 -20.62
N ALA A 463 -3.86 -10.92 -19.56
CA ALA A 463 -4.06 -9.96 -18.48
C ALA A 463 -2.72 -9.52 -17.82
N ILE A 464 -1.71 -10.40 -17.84
CA ILE A 464 -0.35 -10.06 -17.40
C ILE A 464 0.22 -8.92 -18.25
N THR A 465 0.10 -9.01 -19.57
CA THR A 465 0.56 -7.97 -20.50
C THR A 465 -0.17 -6.64 -20.22
N TYR A 466 -1.51 -6.71 -20.04
CA TYR A 466 -2.34 -5.53 -19.81
C TYR A 466 -2.02 -4.79 -18.52
N MET A 467 -1.58 -5.50 -17.48
CA MET A 467 -1.24 -4.94 -16.17
C MET A 467 0.27 -4.69 -16.00
N ALA A 468 1.09 -5.68 -16.36
CA ALA A 468 2.52 -5.64 -16.06
C ALA A 468 3.31 -4.68 -16.97
N TYR A 469 2.96 -4.53 -18.26
CA TYR A 469 3.67 -3.60 -19.13
C TYR A 469 3.45 -2.13 -18.73
N PRO A 470 2.22 -1.65 -18.48
CA PRO A 470 2.04 -0.29 -17.97
C PRO A 470 2.72 -0.08 -16.62
N ALA A 471 2.63 -1.05 -15.70
CA ALA A 471 3.29 -0.97 -14.40
C ALA A 471 4.82 -0.89 -14.55
N LYS A 472 5.42 -1.69 -15.44
CA LYS A 472 6.86 -1.65 -15.72
C LYS A 472 7.26 -0.32 -16.36
N ALA A 473 6.53 0.15 -17.38
CA ALA A 473 6.78 1.44 -18.03
C ALA A 473 6.66 2.61 -17.04
N TYR A 474 5.72 2.52 -16.12
CA TYR A 474 5.56 3.49 -15.04
C TYR A 474 6.75 3.47 -14.06
N ALA A 475 7.15 2.30 -13.61
CA ALA A 475 8.26 2.14 -12.64
C ALA A 475 9.62 2.53 -13.25
N THR A 476 9.84 2.27 -14.54
CA THR A 476 11.10 2.57 -15.26
C THR A 476 10.86 3.56 -16.41
N ASP A 477 10.87 3.07 -17.65
CA ASP A 477 10.70 3.81 -18.90
C ASP A 477 10.15 2.86 -19.99
N TRP A 478 10.19 3.30 -21.26
CA TRP A 478 9.72 2.52 -22.41
C TRP A 478 10.77 1.61 -23.03
N THR A 479 11.92 1.39 -22.42
CA THR A 479 13.01 0.53 -22.97
C THR A 479 12.57 -0.93 -23.17
N TYR A 480 11.49 -1.37 -22.51
CA TYR A 480 10.94 -2.70 -22.69
C TYR A 480 10.03 -2.86 -23.92
N TYR A 481 9.57 -1.76 -24.52
CA TYR A 481 8.67 -1.77 -25.69
C TYR A 481 9.26 -2.48 -26.93
N PRO A 482 10.56 -2.33 -27.28
CA PRO A 482 11.15 -3.03 -28.43
C PRO A 482 11.03 -4.55 -28.38
N MET A 483 10.85 -5.16 -27.20
CA MET A 483 10.59 -6.60 -27.08
C MET A 483 9.34 -7.02 -27.87
N LEU A 484 8.28 -6.21 -27.86
CA LEU A 484 7.07 -6.48 -28.63
C LEU A 484 7.30 -6.39 -30.14
N VAL A 485 8.22 -5.51 -30.59
CA VAL A 485 8.55 -5.34 -32.00
C VAL A 485 9.28 -6.57 -32.54
N THR A 486 9.99 -7.34 -31.69
CA THR A 486 10.71 -8.57 -32.14
C THR A 486 9.78 -9.63 -32.73
N ILE A 487 8.49 -9.57 -32.41
CA ILE A 487 7.46 -10.47 -33.00
C ILE A 487 7.43 -10.39 -34.53
N LEU A 488 7.65 -9.21 -35.11
CA LEU A 488 7.65 -9.01 -36.55
C LEU A 488 8.78 -9.81 -37.21
N PHE A 489 9.94 -9.91 -36.56
CA PHE A 489 11.08 -10.66 -37.08
C PHE A 489 10.87 -12.17 -36.93
N VAL A 490 10.24 -12.62 -35.87
CA VAL A 490 9.97 -14.03 -35.59
C VAL A 490 8.79 -14.56 -36.42
N SER A 491 7.78 -13.76 -36.67
CA SER A 491 6.60 -14.17 -37.46
C SER A 491 6.94 -14.59 -38.87
N PHE A 492 7.91 -13.94 -39.51
CA PHE A 492 8.30 -14.26 -40.87
C PHE A 492 8.81 -15.72 -41.06
N PRO A 493 9.82 -16.21 -40.31
CA PRO A 493 10.24 -17.60 -40.40
C PRO A 493 9.17 -18.59 -39.95
N VAL A 494 8.36 -18.24 -38.97
CA VAL A 494 7.25 -19.10 -38.51
C VAL A 494 6.23 -19.28 -39.64
N ILE A 495 5.76 -18.20 -40.26
CA ILE A 495 4.78 -18.26 -41.35
C ILE A 495 5.36 -18.95 -42.62
N LYS A 496 6.62 -18.72 -42.94
CA LYS A 496 7.21 -19.21 -44.18
C LYS A 496 7.69 -20.65 -44.13
N TYR A 497 8.18 -21.09 -42.97
CA TYR A 497 8.83 -22.41 -42.84
C TYR A 497 8.09 -23.32 -41.87
N TYR A 498 7.77 -22.85 -40.67
CA TYR A 498 7.23 -23.69 -39.61
C TYR A 498 5.78 -24.12 -39.87
N LEU A 499 4.87 -23.18 -40.12
CA LEU A 499 3.47 -23.50 -40.42
C LEU A 499 3.27 -24.37 -41.63
N PRO A 500 3.90 -24.14 -42.81
CA PRO A 500 3.75 -25.01 -43.97
C PRO A 500 4.31 -26.41 -43.74
N PHE A 501 5.35 -26.55 -42.93
CA PHE A 501 5.89 -27.86 -42.55
C PHE A 501 4.85 -28.69 -41.78
N PHE A 502 4.34 -28.20 -40.68
CA PHE A 502 3.35 -28.92 -39.90
C PHE A 502 2.02 -29.13 -40.62
N ARG A 503 1.60 -28.19 -41.45
CA ARG A 503 0.36 -28.31 -42.23
C ARG A 503 0.43 -29.42 -43.29
N ARG A 504 1.63 -29.77 -43.76
CA ARG A 504 1.80 -30.90 -44.67
C ARG A 504 1.78 -32.29 -43.96
N LEU A 505 1.99 -32.27 -42.66
CA LEU A 505 1.94 -33.50 -41.87
C LEU A 505 0.47 -33.70 -41.46
N ASN A 506 -0.09 -34.83 -41.80
CA ASN A 506 -1.47 -35.16 -41.41
C ASN A 506 -1.50 -35.66 -39.96
N VAL A 507 -1.05 -34.82 -39.02
CA VAL A 507 -0.95 -35.12 -37.57
C VAL A 507 -1.89 -34.26 -36.76
N THR A 508 -2.40 -34.76 -35.67
CA THR A 508 -3.29 -34.01 -34.77
C THR A 508 -2.49 -33.11 -33.83
N SER A 509 -1.27 -33.45 -33.49
CA SER A 509 -0.39 -32.64 -32.64
C SER A 509 1.08 -32.74 -33.07
N ALA A 510 1.90 -31.78 -32.71
CA ALA A 510 3.34 -31.79 -32.95
C ALA A 510 4.03 -33.00 -32.23
N TYR A 511 3.45 -33.48 -31.17
CA TYR A 511 3.98 -34.64 -30.41
C TYR A 511 3.76 -35.96 -31.14
N GLU A 512 2.70 -36.10 -31.94
CA GLU A 512 2.45 -37.25 -32.80
C GLU A 512 3.55 -37.36 -33.88
N TYR A 513 4.02 -36.20 -34.41
CA TYR A 513 5.16 -36.17 -35.32
C TYR A 513 6.42 -36.77 -34.67
N LEU A 514 6.66 -36.50 -33.36
CA LEU A 514 7.80 -37.08 -32.65
C LEU A 514 7.70 -38.59 -32.52
N GLU A 515 6.49 -39.15 -32.35
CA GLU A 515 6.28 -40.57 -32.36
C GLU A 515 6.58 -41.21 -33.72
N LEU A 516 6.06 -40.59 -34.79
CA LEU A 516 6.29 -41.07 -36.19
C LEU A 516 7.76 -41.02 -36.60
N ARG A 517 8.53 -40.03 -36.10
CA ARG A 517 9.92 -39.86 -36.45
C ARG A 517 10.88 -40.64 -35.56
N PHE A 518 10.58 -40.81 -34.30
CA PHE A 518 11.43 -41.44 -33.29
C PHE A 518 10.73 -42.65 -32.68
N ASN A 519 9.99 -42.49 -31.62
CA ASN A 519 9.25 -43.55 -30.93
C ASN A 519 8.22 -42.96 -29.94
N ALA A 520 7.35 -43.84 -29.40
CA ALA A 520 6.33 -43.49 -28.42
C ALA A 520 6.90 -42.94 -27.09
N PRO A 521 8.01 -43.42 -26.51
CA PRO A 521 8.61 -42.82 -25.32
C PRO A 521 9.01 -41.34 -25.51
N THR A 522 9.54 -40.99 -26.69
CA THR A 522 9.89 -39.58 -27.00
C THR A 522 8.65 -38.67 -27.03
N ARG A 523 7.54 -39.16 -27.63
CA ARG A 523 6.25 -38.45 -27.59
C ARG A 523 5.78 -38.26 -26.16
N LEU A 524 5.77 -39.33 -25.35
CA LEU A 524 5.29 -39.27 -23.97
C LEU A 524 6.11 -38.30 -23.11
N MET A 525 7.44 -38.32 -23.25
CA MET A 525 8.34 -37.41 -22.52
C MET A 525 8.07 -35.96 -22.91
N ALA A 526 7.99 -35.65 -24.20
CA ALA A 526 7.73 -34.29 -24.69
C ALA A 526 6.34 -33.80 -24.25
N SER A 527 5.31 -34.63 -24.33
CA SER A 527 3.97 -34.33 -23.86
C SER A 527 3.92 -34.07 -22.35
N ALA A 528 4.64 -34.90 -21.55
CA ALA A 528 4.70 -34.71 -20.09
C ALA A 528 5.38 -33.37 -19.72
N LEU A 529 6.49 -33.04 -20.38
CA LEU A 529 7.18 -31.73 -20.17
C LEU A 529 6.28 -30.58 -20.54
N PHE A 530 5.55 -30.66 -21.64
CA PHE A 530 4.59 -29.64 -22.07
C PHE A 530 3.46 -29.47 -21.07
N ILE A 531 2.87 -30.55 -20.57
CA ILE A 531 1.81 -30.51 -19.56
C ILE A 531 2.32 -29.81 -18.30
N ILE A 532 3.51 -30.16 -17.79
CA ILE A 532 4.12 -29.52 -16.62
C ILE A 532 4.30 -28.02 -16.87
N PHE A 533 4.84 -27.65 -18.02
CA PHE A 533 5.01 -26.24 -18.41
C PHE A 533 3.67 -25.50 -18.45
N MET A 534 2.64 -26.08 -19.05
CA MET A 534 1.31 -25.46 -19.15
C MET A 534 0.62 -25.33 -17.80
N VAL A 535 0.74 -26.31 -16.91
CA VAL A 535 0.23 -26.21 -15.53
C VAL A 535 0.88 -25.05 -14.78
N ALA A 536 2.21 -24.92 -14.88
CA ALA A 536 2.93 -23.80 -14.27
C ALA A 536 2.52 -22.44 -14.87
N ARG A 537 2.34 -22.37 -16.20
CA ARG A 537 1.85 -21.16 -16.90
C ARG A 537 0.44 -20.79 -16.47
N MET A 538 -0.49 -21.75 -16.39
CA MET A 538 -1.86 -21.52 -15.92
C MET A 538 -1.90 -20.96 -14.51
N ALA A 539 -1.05 -21.43 -13.61
CA ALA A 539 -0.98 -20.90 -12.24
C ALA A 539 -0.67 -19.40 -12.23
N LEU A 540 0.30 -18.95 -13.02
CA LEU A 540 0.65 -17.53 -13.14
C LEU A 540 -0.48 -16.70 -13.80
N VAL A 541 -1.09 -17.23 -14.87
CA VAL A 541 -2.13 -16.56 -15.64
C VAL A 541 -3.43 -16.40 -14.82
N LEU A 542 -3.74 -17.34 -13.92
CA LEU A 542 -4.88 -17.22 -13.00
C LEU A 542 -4.57 -16.31 -11.81
N TYR A 543 -3.34 -16.33 -11.30
CA TYR A 543 -2.95 -15.58 -10.11
C TYR A 543 -3.01 -14.06 -10.30
N LEU A 544 -2.42 -13.53 -11.37
CA LEU A 544 -2.29 -12.08 -11.57
C LEU A 544 -3.64 -11.36 -11.79
N PRO A 545 -4.58 -11.84 -12.66
CA PRO A 545 -5.90 -11.24 -12.75
C PRO A 545 -6.72 -11.39 -11.47
N SER A 546 -6.54 -12.50 -10.73
CA SER A 546 -7.20 -12.70 -9.44
C SER A 546 -6.72 -11.68 -8.41
N LEU A 547 -5.43 -11.34 -8.43
CA LEU A 547 -4.87 -10.28 -7.57
C LEU A 547 -5.53 -8.93 -7.87
N ALA A 548 -5.69 -8.58 -9.17
CA ALA A 548 -6.37 -7.35 -9.56
C ALA A 548 -7.84 -7.35 -9.14
N LEU A 549 -8.54 -8.47 -9.34
CA LEU A 549 -9.94 -8.60 -8.93
C LEU A 549 -10.09 -8.48 -7.41
N THR A 550 -9.21 -9.11 -6.63
CA THR A 550 -9.15 -8.97 -5.17
C THR A 550 -8.93 -7.52 -4.75
N ALA A 551 -7.99 -6.82 -5.38
CA ALA A 551 -7.69 -5.41 -5.06
C ALA A 551 -8.90 -4.48 -5.29
N VAL A 552 -9.71 -4.76 -6.32
CA VAL A 552 -10.87 -3.92 -6.68
C VAL A 552 -12.15 -4.35 -5.96
N THR A 553 -12.36 -5.65 -5.73
CA THR A 553 -13.62 -6.19 -5.17
C THR A 553 -13.55 -6.49 -3.68
N GLY A 554 -12.34 -6.68 -3.13
CA GLY A 554 -12.15 -7.17 -1.75
C GLY A 554 -12.45 -8.67 -1.55
N ILE A 555 -12.76 -9.42 -2.63
CA ILE A 555 -12.96 -10.87 -2.54
C ILE A 555 -11.62 -11.55 -2.28
N ASP A 556 -11.66 -12.63 -1.50
CA ASP A 556 -10.47 -13.45 -1.27
C ASP A 556 -9.87 -13.99 -2.58
N ILE A 557 -8.53 -13.95 -2.69
CA ILE A 557 -7.82 -14.30 -3.92
C ILE A 557 -8.04 -15.75 -4.35
N TYR A 558 -8.19 -16.67 -3.40
CA TYR A 558 -8.44 -18.08 -3.72
C TYR A 558 -9.83 -18.30 -4.30
N ILE A 559 -10.82 -17.54 -3.82
CA ILE A 559 -12.18 -17.56 -4.38
C ILE A 559 -12.15 -17.03 -5.81
N CYS A 560 -11.42 -15.94 -6.07
CA CYS A 560 -11.25 -15.37 -7.41
C CYS A 560 -10.61 -16.40 -8.37
N ILE A 561 -9.53 -17.07 -7.94
CA ILE A 561 -8.84 -18.09 -8.73
C ILE A 561 -9.79 -19.25 -9.08
N VAL A 562 -10.50 -19.79 -8.09
CA VAL A 562 -11.43 -20.90 -8.30
C VAL A 562 -12.58 -20.51 -9.22
N LEU A 563 -13.16 -19.33 -9.03
CA LEU A 563 -14.25 -18.82 -9.88
C LEU A 563 -13.81 -18.67 -11.34
N MET A 564 -12.67 -18.03 -11.57
CA MET A 564 -12.13 -17.80 -12.92
C MET A 564 -11.78 -19.14 -13.60
N ALA A 565 -11.12 -20.06 -12.88
CA ALA A 565 -10.79 -21.39 -13.38
C ALA A 565 -12.05 -22.19 -13.72
N ALA A 566 -13.06 -22.21 -12.84
CA ALA A 566 -14.30 -22.95 -13.05
C ALA A 566 -15.08 -22.45 -14.29
N VAL A 567 -15.26 -21.15 -14.44
CA VAL A 567 -15.97 -20.57 -15.59
C VAL A 567 -15.23 -20.82 -16.89
N THR A 568 -13.90 -20.63 -16.89
CA THR A 568 -13.07 -20.88 -18.09
C THR A 568 -13.12 -22.35 -18.50
N THR A 569 -12.93 -23.27 -17.56
CA THR A 569 -13.00 -24.71 -17.82
C THR A 569 -14.38 -25.09 -18.36
N LEU A 570 -15.43 -24.54 -17.78
CA LEU A 570 -16.81 -24.86 -18.19
C LEU A 570 -17.06 -24.52 -19.65
N TYR A 571 -16.81 -23.27 -20.08
CA TYR A 571 -17.11 -22.89 -21.46
C TYR A 571 -16.18 -23.54 -22.49
N CYS A 572 -14.89 -23.77 -22.14
CA CYS A 572 -13.95 -24.45 -23.02
C CYS A 572 -14.30 -25.94 -23.23
N THR A 573 -14.70 -26.65 -22.16
CA THR A 573 -15.07 -28.07 -22.24
C THR A 573 -16.43 -28.29 -22.92
N MET A 574 -17.31 -27.29 -22.87
CA MET A 574 -18.63 -27.39 -23.53
C MET A 574 -18.56 -27.16 -25.03
N GLY A 575 -17.76 -26.23 -25.51
CA GLY A 575 -17.87 -25.78 -26.91
C GLY A 575 -16.58 -25.90 -27.74
N GLY A 576 -15.60 -26.71 -27.30
CA GLY A 576 -14.39 -27.04 -28.05
C GLY A 576 -13.60 -25.82 -28.58
N VAL A 577 -12.81 -26.05 -29.62
CA VAL A 577 -11.94 -25.02 -30.23
C VAL A 577 -12.75 -23.88 -30.85
N GLU A 578 -13.95 -24.16 -31.42
CA GLU A 578 -14.77 -23.11 -32.04
C GLU A 578 -15.28 -22.11 -30.99
N ALA A 579 -15.71 -22.57 -29.83
CA ALA A 579 -16.12 -21.68 -28.71
C ALA A 579 -14.94 -20.87 -28.16
N VAL A 580 -13.76 -21.48 -28.02
CA VAL A 580 -12.56 -20.78 -27.58
C VAL A 580 -12.20 -19.66 -28.53
N VAL A 581 -12.11 -19.91 -29.83
CA VAL A 581 -11.75 -18.90 -30.84
C VAL A 581 -12.74 -17.73 -30.86
N TRP A 582 -14.05 -18.01 -30.81
CA TRP A 582 -15.04 -16.93 -30.75
C TRP A 582 -15.06 -16.20 -29.42
N GLY A 583 -14.79 -16.90 -28.33
CA GLY A 583 -14.57 -16.30 -27.02
C GLY A 583 -13.39 -15.33 -27.04
N ASP A 584 -12.27 -15.74 -27.62
CA ASP A 584 -11.07 -14.92 -27.79
C ASP A 584 -11.32 -13.69 -28.65
N VAL A 585 -12.14 -13.82 -29.72
CA VAL A 585 -12.55 -12.66 -30.54
C VAL A 585 -13.27 -11.61 -29.69
N VAL A 586 -14.23 -12.04 -28.87
CA VAL A 586 -14.96 -11.13 -27.97
C VAL A 586 -14.01 -10.49 -26.95
N GLN A 587 -13.17 -11.30 -26.31
CA GLN A 587 -12.19 -10.84 -25.32
C GLN A 587 -11.16 -9.90 -25.92
N GLY A 588 -10.64 -10.22 -27.10
CA GLY A 588 -9.68 -9.37 -27.83
C GLY A 588 -10.24 -7.99 -28.17
N ILE A 589 -11.49 -7.93 -28.63
CA ILE A 589 -12.16 -6.65 -28.89
C ILE A 589 -12.34 -5.83 -27.63
N ILE A 590 -12.78 -6.46 -26.53
CA ILE A 590 -12.95 -5.79 -25.23
C ILE A 590 -11.60 -5.27 -24.72
N LEU A 591 -10.55 -6.07 -24.86
CA LEU A 591 -9.20 -5.76 -24.37
C LEU A 591 -8.59 -4.57 -25.12
N VAL A 592 -8.66 -4.56 -26.45
CA VAL A 592 -8.18 -3.44 -27.28
C VAL A 592 -9.03 -2.18 -27.04
N GLY A 593 -10.34 -2.32 -27.02
CA GLY A 593 -11.26 -1.22 -26.75
C GLY A 593 -11.03 -0.61 -25.37
N GLY A 594 -10.84 -1.45 -24.34
CA GLY A 594 -10.50 -1.03 -22.99
C GLY A 594 -9.16 -0.31 -22.90
N ALA A 595 -8.13 -0.80 -23.61
CA ALA A 595 -6.81 -0.15 -23.66
C ALA A 595 -6.90 1.25 -24.29
N ILE A 596 -7.55 1.38 -25.45
CA ILE A 596 -7.76 2.66 -26.12
C ILE A 596 -8.53 3.63 -25.23
N PHE A 597 -9.63 3.17 -24.62
CA PHE A 597 -10.42 3.96 -23.71
C PHE A 597 -9.59 4.44 -22.51
N SER A 598 -8.82 3.55 -21.88
CA SER A 598 -7.94 3.88 -20.74
C SER A 598 -6.92 4.95 -21.10
N VAL A 599 -6.27 4.85 -22.28
CA VAL A 599 -5.31 5.86 -22.74
C VAL A 599 -6.01 7.21 -22.92
N ILE A 600 -7.15 7.26 -23.60
CA ILE A 600 -7.90 8.50 -23.81
C ILE A 600 -8.33 9.12 -22.48
N TYR A 601 -8.83 8.31 -21.56
CA TYR A 601 -9.32 8.75 -20.25
C TYR A 601 -8.18 9.32 -19.41
N LEU A 602 -7.06 8.60 -19.30
CA LEU A 602 -5.90 9.01 -18.49
C LEU A 602 -5.22 10.26 -19.04
N VAL A 603 -5.04 10.34 -20.37
CA VAL A 603 -4.42 11.52 -21.01
C VAL A 603 -5.31 12.76 -20.84
N ASN A 604 -6.64 12.62 -21.02
CA ASN A 604 -7.56 13.75 -20.81
C ASN A 604 -7.69 14.16 -19.32
N GLY A 605 -7.47 13.23 -18.39
CA GLY A 605 -7.46 13.49 -16.95
C GLY A 605 -6.16 14.14 -16.44
N THR A 606 -5.10 14.17 -17.27
CA THR A 606 -3.84 14.82 -16.91
C THR A 606 -3.99 16.35 -16.99
N GLU A 607 -3.46 17.09 -16.03
CA GLU A 607 -3.43 18.55 -16.04
C GLU A 607 -2.70 19.04 -17.30
N GLY A 608 -3.36 19.85 -18.13
CA GLY A 608 -2.86 20.24 -19.46
C GLY A 608 -3.15 19.25 -20.60
N GLY A 609 -3.89 18.14 -20.33
CA GLY A 609 -4.27 17.16 -21.36
C GLY A 609 -3.06 16.50 -22.01
N VAL A 610 -3.10 16.37 -23.36
CA VAL A 610 -2.02 15.73 -24.14
C VAL A 610 -0.66 16.43 -23.96
N SER A 611 -0.62 17.76 -23.94
CA SER A 611 0.63 18.51 -23.74
C SER A 611 1.20 18.27 -22.34
N GLY A 612 0.36 18.34 -21.30
CA GLY A 612 0.78 18.05 -19.94
C GLY A 612 1.31 16.62 -19.77
N PHE A 613 0.66 15.64 -20.35
CA PHE A 613 1.14 14.25 -20.39
C PHE A 613 2.54 14.13 -21.02
N LEU A 614 2.75 14.79 -22.17
CA LEU A 614 4.05 14.75 -22.85
C LEU A 614 5.14 15.48 -22.05
N ASP A 615 4.83 16.66 -21.49
CA ASP A 615 5.78 17.45 -20.72
C ASP A 615 6.22 16.70 -19.44
N ILE A 616 5.29 16.11 -18.72
CA ILE A 616 5.56 15.30 -17.50
C ILE A 616 6.39 14.07 -17.87
N GLY A 617 6.01 13.36 -18.93
CA GLY A 617 6.69 12.15 -19.37
C GLY A 617 8.11 12.43 -19.86
N MET A 618 8.35 13.53 -20.60
CA MET A 618 9.67 13.96 -21.03
C MET A 618 10.53 14.41 -19.85
N ALA A 619 9.98 15.19 -18.93
CA ALA A 619 10.70 15.66 -17.74
C ALA A 619 11.14 14.50 -16.82
N ALA A 620 10.38 13.39 -16.82
CA ALA A 620 10.69 12.19 -16.05
C ALA A 620 11.47 11.12 -16.83
N ASP A 621 11.94 11.43 -18.07
CA ASP A 621 12.65 10.52 -19.00
C ASP A 621 11.92 9.19 -19.25
N LYS A 622 10.57 9.23 -19.26
CA LYS A 622 9.75 8.03 -19.43
C LYS A 622 9.69 7.50 -20.85
N PHE A 623 9.90 8.34 -21.85
CA PHE A 623 9.80 7.98 -23.28
C PHE A 623 11.10 7.45 -23.88
N ARG A 624 12.08 7.11 -23.06
CA ARG A 624 13.31 6.45 -23.52
C ARG A 624 12.98 5.06 -24.05
N LEU A 625 13.13 4.86 -25.37
CA LEU A 625 12.78 3.61 -26.07
C LEU A 625 13.94 2.62 -26.15
N ILE A 626 15.20 3.09 -26.21
CA ILE A 626 16.37 2.26 -26.48
C ILE A 626 17.49 2.61 -25.50
N ASP A 627 18.04 1.59 -24.88
CA ASP A 627 19.28 1.64 -24.12
C ASP A 627 20.37 0.91 -24.89
N TRP A 628 21.34 1.65 -25.42
CA TRP A 628 22.44 1.12 -26.22
C TRP A 628 23.58 0.54 -25.38
N SER A 629 23.50 0.56 -24.06
CA SER A 629 24.55 -0.03 -23.21
C SER A 629 24.69 -1.54 -23.46
N PHE A 630 25.92 -2.07 -23.31
CA PHE A 630 26.19 -3.51 -23.36
C PHE A 630 26.03 -4.18 -21.96
N ASP A 631 25.19 -3.64 -21.12
CA ASP A 631 24.92 -4.20 -19.81
C ASP A 631 23.89 -5.34 -19.92
N ILE A 632 24.30 -6.55 -19.54
CA ILE A 632 23.46 -7.76 -19.55
C ILE A 632 22.55 -7.86 -18.32
N THR A 633 22.74 -7.00 -17.33
CA THR A 633 21.94 -6.97 -16.09
C THR A 633 20.74 -6.04 -16.19
N THR A 634 20.71 -5.18 -17.21
CA THR A 634 19.63 -4.22 -17.47
C THR A 634 18.86 -4.56 -18.75
N ALA A 635 17.74 -3.88 -18.97
CA ALA A 635 16.94 -4.01 -20.20
C ALA A 635 17.59 -3.27 -21.37
N SER A 636 18.88 -3.57 -21.67
CA SER A 636 19.59 -3.00 -22.81
C SER A 636 19.02 -3.51 -24.13
N PHE A 637 19.25 -2.77 -25.24
CA PHE A 637 18.75 -3.13 -26.55
C PHE A 637 19.12 -4.57 -26.98
N TRP A 638 20.34 -5.00 -26.69
CA TRP A 638 20.83 -6.33 -27.07
C TRP A 638 20.15 -7.44 -26.30
N VAL A 639 19.95 -7.24 -25.00
CA VAL A 639 19.22 -8.19 -24.13
C VAL A 639 17.77 -8.31 -24.57
N ILE A 640 17.13 -7.18 -24.88
CA ILE A 640 15.72 -7.15 -25.31
C ILE A 640 15.56 -7.75 -26.70
N LEU A 641 16.45 -7.45 -27.64
CA LEU A 641 16.39 -7.99 -29.00
C LEU A 641 16.55 -9.51 -29.01
N LEU A 642 17.64 -10.01 -28.44
CA LEU A 642 17.92 -11.46 -28.40
C LEU A 642 16.94 -12.22 -27.51
N GLY A 643 16.70 -11.72 -26.32
CA GLY A 643 15.75 -12.32 -25.38
C GLY A 643 14.31 -12.28 -25.91
N GLY A 644 13.91 -11.16 -26.52
CA GLY A 644 12.59 -11.02 -27.14
C GLY A 644 12.39 -11.95 -28.34
N MET A 645 13.39 -12.06 -29.23
CA MET A 645 13.34 -13.00 -30.34
C MET A 645 13.26 -14.45 -29.87
N ALA A 646 14.06 -14.84 -28.89
CA ALA A 646 14.04 -16.20 -28.31
C ALA A 646 12.68 -16.50 -27.65
N ASN A 647 12.17 -15.56 -26.82
CA ASN A 647 10.89 -15.71 -26.14
C ASN A 647 9.72 -15.81 -27.13
N ASN A 648 9.68 -14.94 -28.15
CA ASN A 648 8.63 -14.97 -29.16
C ASN A 648 8.73 -16.21 -30.06
N LEU A 649 9.94 -16.67 -30.39
CA LEU A 649 10.11 -17.89 -31.17
C LEU A 649 9.55 -19.10 -30.40
N ILE A 650 9.88 -19.24 -29.12
CA ILE A 650 9.35 -20.31 -28.26
C ILE A 650 7.82 -20.21 -28.19
N SER A 651 7.27 -19.04 -27.92
CA SER A 651 5.83 -18.82 -27.79
C SER A 651 5.04 -19.16 -29.06
N TYR A 652 5.56 -18.86 -30.24
CA TYR A 652 4.89 -19.13 -31.52
C TYR A 652 5.18 -20.51 -32.13
N THR A 653 6.06 -21.30 -31.53
CA THR A 653 6.39 -22.65 -32.02
C THR A 653 6.04 -23.76 -31.03
N SER A 654 5.67 -23.43 -29.78
CA SER A 654 5.35 -24.41 -28.75
C SER A 654 3.84 -24.55 -28.47
N ASP A 655 3.01 -23.58 -28.87
CA ASP A 655 1.55 -23.58 -28.67
C ASP A 655 0.80 -24.10 -29.89
#